data_d3c39b114148bd5b9d22f504c715842a
#
_entry.id   d3c39b114148bd5b9d22f504c715842a
#
_cell.length_a   1.000
_cell.length_b   1.000
_cell.length_c   1.000
_cell.angle_alpha   90.00
_cell.angle_beta   90.00
_cell.angle_gamma   90.00
#
_symmetry.space_group_name_H-M   'P 1'
#
loop_
_entity.id
_entity.type
_entity.pdbx_description
1 polymer ?
#
loop_
_entity_poly.entity_id
_entity_poly.type
_entity_poly.pdbx_seq_one_letter_code
_entity_poly.pdbx_strand_id
1 'polypeptide(L)'
;MDRLYRMLRYPYQRWGLLIFTALVGLYLVLPLTVSLAVTQWLRHHGYQNVIVQLGYPGWRSLSIPVVSFQLELDDERLMISLTDITLRYRPTDLLRGQVDRVELPYVAVQVLSNPQPAPDRGERAGEAGHHGEGSPWNMVTAGDLPRRLPVLPFREVRVEEATVFREQATGPLRKVSIKGVILQQDGELGGHLTFKGRDTASYGLTVSGHSASTWSATLVSQRPQASTILTWQSTAQAAGEQVHIEGKLDVNVREVAPFIALMLPIGPELEKVSGQVVVQWTGTAAAESSLTSLRDDPHSTFDGTFQSTVALPAVKGIAKHIAVVCSGRFTGNPSRFEWTVNPGVLVSATVNTQPQFVPEAVRALLPQGDQPLRIEPVQAVHGALYWTESPLRLTVEGPVAVMYGMAAGPLVAEFKADKATVVGGELETAEGTFRIQGAMPRFVASGLSSRTAVGALHGQLALAQHEVRGQLLAPSAVTVTQLQAAGVVVPSATIHIKEPVSVQCALASIQCTGGPGTFSLQIPTSRLAGYDLKLADSTIALRRAELVGTSWSAQGAVHVAGVVVQSLPLPVPATNWRAEFSANQAGVKAEVHGHLPSGERVVTAKIEQTFAEGKGSLRGSLGPLQFNAKERRLRKLVPTLPDSLDLIDGRLAVTADLAWSAGGAAAVQGQGVVLHPGSVTVQADNLSGIFREIAVQGFSTTLVLKTTGFDQIATRQPAAVTVASVQTGIELSNLKTTVDLNWTLSGAGPVVDVRDIQGELFGGTMTCPAVHIDPAKPPAQWTLSLREIDLAKVLSVEQQKGIDGTGLLNGTLPITLTAAGASVKDGSIEAQPPGGIIRYTATPEAGKLLAESDQSLKLVAQALNNFHYNVLRVGVQYREDGLLQLAARLEGKNPDMKKTPPIHFNLTVQENIPALLKTLRTVQDIGESLKQRVQKG
;
A
#
# COMPACT_ATOMS: atom_id res chain seq x y z
N MET A 1 -12.49 18.10 0.82
CA MET A 1 -11.84 19.32 0.26
C MET A 1 -12.50 19.84 -1.01
N ASP A 2 -12.88 18.99 -1.96
CA ASP A 2 -13.50 19.39 -3.25
C ASP A 2 -14.84 20.16 -3.16
N ARG A 3 -15.64 20.00 -2.13
CA ARG A 3 -16.91 20.74 -1.97
C ARG A 3 -16.74 22.11 -1.34
N LEU A 4 -15.74 22.33 -0.50
CA LEU A 4 -15.37 23.68 -0.03
C LEU A 4 -14.83 24.54 -1.18
N TYR A 5 -14.09 23.92 -2.07
CA TYR A 5 -13.58 24.56 -3.29
C TYR A 5 -14.68 24.85 -4.33
N ARG A 6 -15.72 24.02 -4.42
CA ARG A 6 -16.87 24.26 -5.32
C ARG A 6 -17.80 25.37 -4.83
N MET A 7 -17.86 25.61 -3.49
CA MET A 7 -18.61 26.78 -2.95
C MET A 7 -17.98 28.11 -3.36
N LEU A 8 -16.67 28.18 -3.55
CA LEU A 8 -15.96 29.37 -4.04
C LEU A 8 -16.03 29.55 -5.58
N ARG A 9 -16.67 28.62 -6.29
CA ARG A 9 -16.73 28.57 -7.76
C ARG A 9 -17.75 29.51 -8.40
N TYR A 10 -18.72 29.97 -7.68
CA TYR A 10 -19.79 30.77 -8.28
C TYR A 10 -19.39 32.23 -8.49
N PRO A 11 -19.50 32.74 -9.73
CA PRO A 11 -19.06 34.09 -10.09
C PRO A 11 -19.73 35.22 -9.28
N TYR A 12 -20.92 34.96 -8.76
CA TYR A 12 -21.69 35.94 -7.99
C TYR A 12 -21.11 36.23 -6.60
N GLN A 13 -20.26 35.32 -5.99
CA GLN A 13 -19.59 35.62 -4.70
C GLN A 13 -18.50 36.68 -4.86
N ARG A 14 -17.88 36.75 -5.99
CA ARG A 14 -16.90 37.79 -6.36
C ARG A 14 -17.60 39.09 -6.67
N TRP A 15 -18.69 38.98 -7.39
CA TRP A 15 -19.56 40.14 -7.66
C TRP A 15 -20.18 40.66 -6.37
N GLY A 16 -20.48 39.85 -5.37
CA GLY A 16 -20.99 40.25 -4.06
C GLY A 16 -20.06 41.18 -3.29
N LEU A 17 -18.77 40.85 -3.23
CA LEU A 17 -17.78 41.72 -2.58
C LEU A 17 -17.47 42.97 -3.41
N LEU A 18 -17.36 42.82 -4.72
CA LEU A 18 -17.18 43.92 -5.67
C LEU A 18 -18.41 44.81 -5.76
N ILE A 19 -19.61 44.22 -5.80
CA ILE A 19 -20.85 44.98 -5.81
C ILE A 19 -21.12 45.61 -4.44
N PHE A 20 -20.74 44.95 -3.33
CA PHE A 20 -20.85 45.57 -1.99
C PHE A 20 -19.91 46.78 -1.86
N THR A 21 -18.65 46.68 -2.29
CA THR A 21 -17.71 47.80 -2.30
C THR A 21 -18.11 48.82 -3.38
N ALA A 22 -18.58 48.37 -4.55
CA ALA A 22 -19.08 49.26 -5.59
C ALA A 22 -20.47 49.83 -5.25
N LEU A 23 -21.34 49.04 -4.58
CA LEU A 23 -22.63 49.55 -4.09
C LEU A 23 -22.47 50.51 -2.92
N VAL A 24 -21.56 50.29 -1.98
CA VAL A 24 -21.20 51.25 -0.94
C VAL A 24 -20.56 52.49 -1.56
N GLY A 25 -19.66 52.31 -2.53
CA GLY A 25 -19.09 53.39 -3.34
C GLY A 25 -20.15 54.11 -4.19
N LEU A 26 -20.93 53.35 -4.98
CA LEU A 26 -22.05 53.85 -5.81
C LEU A 26 -23.10 54.53 -4.93
N TYR A 27 -23.31 53.96 -3.75
CA TYR A 27 -24.29 54.50 -2.77
C TYR A 27 -23.86 55.81 -2.15
N LEU A 28 -22.58 56.02 -1.90
CA LEU A 28 -22.02 57.31 -1.48
C LEU A 28 -22.10 58.35 -2.61
N VAL A 29 -22.24 57.90 -3.82
CA VAL A 29 -22.13 58.72 -5.04
C VAL A 29 -23.43 58.99 -5.71
N LEU A 30 -24.40 58.07 -5.57
CA LEU A 30 -25.72 58.28 -6.16
C LEU A 30 -26.33 59.68 -5.84
N PRO A 31 -26.13 60.22 -4.58
CA PRO A 31 -26.61 61.60 -4.30
C PRO A 31 -25.82 62.67 -5.05
N LEU A 32 -24.55 62.45 -5.28
CA LEU A 32 -23.66 63.37 -5.98
C LEU A 32 -23.96 63.48 -7.47
N THR A 33 -24.21 62.36 -8.12
CA THR A 33 -24.47 62.29 -9.53
C THR A 33 -25.81 62.83 -9.94
N VAL A 34 -26.79 62.58 -9.09
CA VAL A 34 -28.16 63.05 -9.41
C VAL A 34 -28.29 64.57 -9.38
N SER A 35 -27.55 65.24 -8.48
CA SER A 35 -27.66 66.69 -8.31
C SER A 35 -26.92 67.53 -9.34
N LEU A 36 -25.81 67.02 -9.86
CA LEU A 36 -24.98 67.77 -10.83
C LEU A 36 -25.25 67.41 -12.30
N ALA A 37 -25.86 66.29 -12.50
CA ALA A 37 -25.80 65.65 -13.80
C ALA A 37 -27.10 65.59 -14.60
N VAL A 38 -28.27 65.91 -13.99
CA VAL A 38 -29.55 65.67 -14.65
C VAL A 38 -29.73 66.40 -15.98
N THR A 39 -29.12 67.50 -16.20
CA THR A 39 -29.30 68.29 -17.43
C THR A 39 -28.10 68.35 -18.39
N GLN A 40 -26.90 68.29 -17.94
CA GLN A 40 -25.73 68.42 -18.86
C GLN A 40 -24.91 67.18 -18.98
N TRP A 41 -24.74 66.43 -17.88
CA TRP A 41 -23.89 65.29 -17.84
C TRP A 41 -24.48 64.02 -18.52
N LEU A 42 -25.80 63.77 -18.38
CA LEU A 42 -26.49 62.71 -19.05
C LEU A 42 -26.44 62.82 -20.59
N ARG A 43 -26.39 64.05 -21.14
CA ARG A 43 -26.23 64.22 -22.59
C ARG A 43 -24.79 64.09 -23.08
N HIS A 44 -23.80 64.36 -22.27
CA HIS A 44 -22.37 64.35 -22.68
C HIS A 44 -21.73 62.97 -22.49
N HIS A 45 -22.29 62.14 -21.66
CA HIS A 45 -21.65 60.88 -21.25
C HIS A 45 -22.34 59.62 -21.79
N GLY A 46 -23.19 59.72 -22.84
CA GLY A 46 -23.62 58.54 -23.61
C GLY A 46 -24.62 57.60 -22.89
N TYR A 47 -25.32 58.04 -21.84
CA TYR A 47 -26.40 57.25 -21.26
C TYR A 47 -27.52 57.05 -22.29
N GLN A 48 -27.94 55.77 -22.42
CA GLN A 48 -28.99 55.40 -23.39
C GLN A 48 -30.38 55.55 -22.76
N ASN A 49 -31.41 55.78 -23.58
CA ASN A 49 -32.82 55.85 -23.19
C ASN A 49 -33.13 56.85 -22.06
N VAL A 50 -32.49 58.02 -22.11
CA VAL A 50 -32.66 59.07 -21.12
C VAL A 50 -34.01 59.76 -21.31
N ILE A 51 -34.92 59.65 -20.38
CA ILE A 51 -36.19 60.34 -20.30
C ILE A 51 -36.16 61.22 -19.05
N VAL A 52 -36.22 62.52 -19.23
CA VAL A 52 -36.30 63.51 -18.16
C VAL A 52 -37.53 64.37 -18.40
N GLN A 53 -38.47 64.31 -17.45
CA GLN A 53 -39.63 65.20 -17.40
C GLN A 53 -39.49 66.14 -16.23
N LEU A 54 -39.36 67.42 -16.50
CA LEU A 54 -39.24 68.46 -15.49
C LEU A 54 -40.62 69.09 -15.26
N GLY A 55 -41.03 69.20 -14.02
CA GLY A 55 -42.17 70.00 -13.59
C GLY A 55 -41.82 71.49 -13.51
N TYR A 56 -42.78 72.36 -13.41
CA TYR A 56 -42.54 73.76 -13.26
C TYR A 56 -41.87 74.08 -11.89
N PRO A 57 -40.84 74.90 -11.89
CA PRO A 57 -40.16 75.25 -10.66
C PRO A 57 -41.09 76.19 -9.84
N GLY A 58 -41.47 75.73 -8.64
CA GLY A 58 -42.11 76.59 -7.64
C GLY A 58 -41.08 77.52 -6.95
N TRP A 59 -41.53 78.51 -6.23
CA TRP A 59 -40.64 79.47 -5.59
C TRP A 59 -39.66 78.84 -4.59
N ARG A 60 -40.04 77.76 -3.96
CA ARG A 60 -39.23 77.06 -2.98
C ARG A 60 -39.12 75.57 -3.26
N SER A 61 -39.65 75.10 -4.35
CA SER A 61 -39.62 73.74 -4.75
C SER A 61 -39.65 73.51 -6.23
N LEU A 62 -38.92 72.54 -6.72
CA LEU A 62 -38.94 72.04 -8.08
C LEU A 62 -39.37 70.56 -8.06
N SER A 63 -40.47 70.28 -8.75
CA SER A 63 -40.91 68.88 -8.93
C SER A 63 -40.38 68.39 -10.27
N ILE A 64 -39.82 67.23 -10.30
CA ILE A 64 -39.35 66.53 -11.51
C ILE A 64 -40.13 65.19 -11.53
N PRO A 65 -41.20 65.14 -12.35
CA PRO A 65 -42.09 63.97 -12.35
C PRO A 65 -41.40 62.66 -12.69
N VAL A 66 -40.47 62.65 -13.66
CA VAL A 66 -39.79 61.44 -14.08
C VAL A 66 -38.37 61.75 -14.56
N VAL A 67 -37.38 61.01 -14.06
CA VAL A 67 -36.08 60.92 -14.64
C VAL A 67 -35.78 59.41 -14.82
N SER A 68 -35.59 59.00 -16.06
CA SER A 68 -35.25 57.63 -16.41
C SER A 68 -34.06 57.58 -17.32
N PHE A 69 -33.09 56.72 -17.05
CA PHE A 69 -31.92 56.47 -17.89
C PHE A 69 -31.44 55.04 -17.76
N GLN A 70 -30.75 54.61 -18.79
CA GLN A 70 -30.15 53.25 -18.81
C GLN A 70 -28.62 53.37 -18.78
N LEU A 71 -28.02 52.58 -17.91
CA LEU A 71 -26.57 52.42 -17.76
C LEU A 71 -26.20 51.01 -18.21
N GLU A 72 -25.28 50.86 -19.14
CA GLU A 72 -24.70 49.57 -19.52
C GLU A 72 -23.42 49.32 -18.74
N LEU A 73 -23.39 48.20 -18.03
CA LEU A 73 -22.21 47.59 -17.40
C LEU A 73 -21.86 46.33 -18.20
N ASP A 74 -20.62 45.86 -18.13
CA ASP A 74 -20.09 44.80 -19.02
C ASP A 74 -21.01 43.57 -19.18
N ASP A 75 -21.66 43.11 -18.11
CA ASP A 75 -22.58 41.96 -18.12
C ASP A 75 -24.03 42.29 -17.72
N GLU A 76 -24.34 43.52 -17.30
CA GLU A 76 -25.65 43.90 -16.78
C GLU A 76 -26.09 45.26 -17.32
N ARG A 77 -27.42 45.44 -17.51
CA ARG A 77 -28.04 46.73 -17.82
C ARG A 77 -28.81 47.23 -16.62
N LEU A 78 -28.52 48.45 -16.19
CA LEU A 78 -29.24 49.13 -15.12
C LEU A 78 -30.20 50.13 -15.74
N MET A 79 -31.49 49.95 -15.48
CA MET A 79 -32.52 50.93 -15.81
C MET A 79 -32.92 51.65 -14.51
N ILE A 80 -32.66 52.94 -14.42
CA ILE A 80 -32.96 53.77 -13.26
C ILE A 80 -34.11 54.70 -13.61
N SER A 81 -35.14 54.68 -12.79
CA SER A 81 -36.31 55.54 -12.93
C SER A 81 -36.62 56.23 -11.62
N LEU A 82 -36.68 57.52 -11.64
CA LEU A 82 -37.00 58.39 -10.47
C LEU A 82 -38.32 59.12 -10.79
N THR A 83 -39.27 59.03 -9.88
CA THR A 83 -40.58 59.64 -10.07
C THR A 83 -40.90 60.63 -8.94
N ASP A 84 -41.57 61.72 -9.30
CA ASP A 84 -42.04 62.74 -8.38
C ASP A 84 -40.95 63.41 -7.54
N ILE A 85 -39.78 63.61 -8.09
CA ILE A 85 -38.63 64.24 -7.40
C ILE A 85 -39.04 65.67 -7.02
N THR A 86 -38.86 66.05 -5.75
CA THR A 86 -39.08 67.39 -5.28
C THR A 86 -37.79 67.99 -4.73
N LEU A 87 -37.33 69.03 -5.39
CA LEU A 87 -36.21 69.85 -4.92
C LEU A 87 -36.79 71.02 -4.12
N ARG A 88 -36.40 71.14 -2.85
CA ARG A 88 -36.68 72.28 -2.01
C ARG A 88 -35.46 73.17 -1.87
N TYR A 89 -35.66 74.49 -2.14
CA TYR A 89 -34.56 75.42 -2.11
C TYR A 89 -35.03 76.79 -1.64
N ARG A 90 -34.10 77.61 -1.21
CA ARG A 90 -34.28 79.05 -1.05
C ARG A 90 -33.71 79.68 -2.26
N PRO A 91 -34.41 80.66 -2.80
CA PRO A 91 -33.92 81.32 -4.03
C PRO A 91 -32.53 81.90 -3.95
N THR A 92 -32.12 82.39 -2.79
CA THR A 92 -30.79 82.91 -2.48
C THR A 92 -29.70 81.84 -2.47
N ASP A 93 -30.07 80.65 -2.09
CA ASP A 93 -29.11 79.48 -2.01
C ASP A 93 -29.02 78.84 -3.40
N LEU A 94 -30.08 78.82 -4.15
CA LEU A 94 -30.10 78.33 -5.52
C LEU A 94 -29.15 79.11 -6.40
N LEU A 95 -29.06 80.46 -6.23
CA LEU A 95 -28.11 81.30 -6.90
C LEU A 95 -26.61 80.95 -6.59
N ARG A 96 -26.40 80.28 -5.52
CA ARG A 96 -25.10 79.75 -5.10
C ARG A 96 -24.92 78.31 -5.49
N GLY A 97 -25.85 77.71 -6.25
CA GLY A 97 -25.85 76.31 -6.67
C GLY A 97 -26.19 75.29 -5.55
N GLN A 98 -26.88 75.80 -4.46
CA GLN A 98 -27.26 74.96 -3.34
C GLN A 98 -28.76 74.74 -3.25
N VAL A 99 -29.14 73.47 -2.98
CA VAL A 99 -30.51 73.03 -2.70
C VAL A 99 -30.65 72.65 -1.25
N ASP A 100 -31.72 73.11 -0.59
CA ASP A 100 -31.91 72.76 0.84
C ASP A 100 -32.22 71.27 0.99
N ARG A 101 -33.20 70.78 0.17
CA ARG A 101 -33.64 69.38 0.29
C ARG A 101 -34.05 68.81 -1.06
N VAL A 102 -33.62 67.59 -1.33
CA VAL A 102 -34.04 66.75 -2.44
C VAL A 102 -34.92 65.64 -1.85
N GLU A 103 -36.19 65.62 -2.21
CA GLU A 103 -37.14 64.56 -1.85
C GLU A 103 -37.30 63.63 -3.05
N LEU A 104 -37.05 62.34 -2.83
CA LEU A 104 -37.18 61.28 -3.80
C LEU A 104 -38.25 60.30 -3.33
N PRO A 105 -39.54 60.55 -3.68
CA PRO A 105 -40.65 59.72 -3.20
C PRO A 105 -40.53 58.32 -3.72
N TYR A 106 -40.15 58.13 -4.99
CA TYR A 106 -40.02 56.79 -5.55
C TYR A 106 -38.84 56.72 -6.53
N VAL A 107 -37.97 55.73 -6.30
CA VAL A 107 -36.82 55.38 -7.14
C VAL A 107 -36.95 53.91 -7.51
N ALA A 108 -36.93 53.59 -8.82
CA ALA A 108 -36.91 52.22 -9.27
C ALA A 108 -35.58 51.95 -10.00
N VAL A 109 -34.89 50.90 -9.61
CA VAL A 109 -33.67 50.39 -10.27
C VAL A 109 -33.95 48.99 -10.73
N GLN A 110 -33.89 48.75 -12.07
CA GLN A 110 -34.02 47.44 -12.66
C GLN A 110 -32.64 46.98 -13.15
N VAL A 111 -32.22 45.82 -12.68
CA VAL A 111 -30.99 45.14 -13.10
C VAL A 111 -31.37 44.02 -14.05
N LEU A 112 -31.00 44.17 -15.32
CA LEU A 112 -31.28 43.24 -16.43
C LEU A 112 -29.98 42.52 -16.82
N SER A 113 -30.00 41.21 -16.91
CA SER A 113 -28.85 40.44 -17.40
C SER A 113 -28.75 40.59 -18.93
N ASN A 114 -27.58 40.77 -19.48
CA ASN A 114 -27.37 40.89 -20.92
C ASN A 114 -27.31 39.47 -21.55
N PRO A 115 -28.27 39.06 -22.40
CA PRO A 115 -28.33 37.69 -22.93
C PRO A 115 -27.35 37.39 -24.08
N GLN A 116 -26.53 38.34 -24.51
CA GLN A 116 -25.55 38.10 -25.57
C GLN A 116 -24.13 37.91 -24.96
N PRO A 117 -23.51 36.77 -25.22
CA PRO A 117 -22.08 36.67 -25.01
C PRO A 117 -21.36 37.60 -25.95
N ALA A 118 -20.45 38.39 -25.46
CA ALA A 118 -19.60 39.24 -26.27
C ALA A 118 -18.93 38.42 -27.39
N PRO A 119 -18.94 38.92 -28.68
CA PRO A 119 -18.24 38.19 -29.72
C PRO A 119 -16.78 38.04 -29.37
N ASP A 120 -16.28 36.81 -29.55
CA ASP A 120 -14.90 36.36 -29.38
C ASP A 120 -13.92 37.45 -29.90
N ARG A 121 -13.32 38.22 -28.99
CA ARG A 121 -12.24 39.15 -29.33
C ARG A 121 -10.92 38.40 -29.35
N GLY A 122 -10.78 37.54 -30.37
CA GLY A 122 -9.48 37.14 -30.85
C GLY A 122 -8.71 38.35 -31.36
N GLU A 123 -7.53 38.52 -30.83
CA GLU A 123 -6.43 39.31 -31.39
C GLU A 123 -6.70 40.77 -31.77
N ARG A 124 -6.65 41.67 -30.79
CA ARG A 124 -6.08 43.02 -30.97
C ARG A 124 -5.39 43.43 -29.65
N ALA A 125 -4.22 42.92 -29.45
CA ALA A 125 -3.22 43.53 -28.58
C ALA A 125 -2.68 44.76 -29.33
N GLY A 126 -2.98 45.93 -28.83
CA GLY A 126 -2.37 47.14 -29.34
C GLY A 126 -3.36 48.27 -29.65
N GLU A 127 -4.02 48.76 -28.63
CA GLU A 127 -4.39 50.17 -28.51
C GLU A 127 -4.98 50.37 -27.12
N ALA A 128 -4.24 51.04 -26.26
CA ALA A 128 -4.73 51.49 -24.97
C ALA A 128 -5.90 52.42 -25.22
N GLY A 129 -7.11 51.88 -25.27
CA GLY A 129 -8.34 52.63 -25.39
C GLY A 129 -8.54 53.47 -24.13
N HIS A 130 -8.68 54.76 -24.33
CA HIS A 130 -9.14 55.71 -23.34
C HIS A 130 -10.46 55.22 -22.69
N HIS A 131 -10.36 54.52 -21.60
CA HIS A 131 -11.50 54.17 -20.78
C HIS A 131 -11.72 55.29 -19.76
N GLY A 132 -12.77 56.03 -19.96
CA GLY A 132 -13.44 56.72 -18.87
C GLY A 132 -13.01 58.13 -18.51
N GLU A 133 -12.67 58.97 -19.48
CA GLU A 133 -12.47 60.44 -19.23
C GLU A 133 -13.72 61.18 -18.72
N GLY A 134 -14.81 60.47 -18.45
CA GLY A 134 -16.08 61.07 -18.07
C GLY A 134 -16.70 60.64 -16.74
N SER A 135 -16.06 59.79 -15.96
CA SER A 135 -16.62 59.41 -14.65
C SER A 135 -16.44 60.58 -13.66
N PRO A 136 -17.48 61.00 -12.90
CA PRO A 136 -17.34 61.98 -11.82
C PRO A 136 -16.32 61.61 -10.73
N TRP A 137 -15.98 60.35 -10.64
CA TRP A 137 -14.97 59.81 -9.70
C TRP A 137 -13.54 60.11 -10.12
N ASN A 138 -13.30 60.33 -11.40
CA ASN A 138 -11.98 60.76 -11.88
C ASN A 138 -11.64 62.22 -11.49
N MET A 139 -12.65 62.95 -11.00
CA MET A 139 -12.46 64.31 -10.49
C MET A 139 -12.09 64.36 -9.02
N VAL A 140 -12.21 63.25 -8.27
CA VAL A 140 -11.86 63.20 -6.84
C VAL A 140 -10.54 62.45 -6.71
N THR A 141 -9.51 63.14 -6.30
CA THR A 141 -8.18 62.56 -6.05
C THR A 141 -8.01 62.12 -4.62
N ALA A 142 -7.09 61.20 -4.41
CA ALA A 142 -6.73 60.74 -3.03
C ALA A 142 -6.33 61.92 -2.16
N GLY A 143 -5.71 62.96 -2.73
CA GLY A 143 -5.31 64.20 -2.03
C GLY A 143 -6.48 65.08 -1.61
N ASP A 144 -7.65 64.93 -2.21
CA ASP A 144 -8.85 65.63 -1.83
C ASP A 144 -9.55 65.03 -0.59
N LEU A 145 -9.39 63.73 -0.37
CA LEU A 145 -10.00 63.02 0.78
C LEU A 145 -9.66 63.65 2.12
N PRO A 146 -8.40 64.03 2.45
CA PRO A 146 -8.10 64.65 3.71
C PRO A 146 -8.35 66.16 3.74
N ARG A 147 -8.63 66.86 2.68
CA ARG A 147 -8.67 68.29 2.61
C ARG A 147 -10.09 68.90 2.53
N ARG A 148 -10.97 68.29 1.79
CA ARG A 148 -12.39 68.78 1.60
C ARG A 148 -13.33 67.63 1.33
N LEU A 149 -14.41 67.60 2.13
CA LEU A 149 -15.60 66.88 1.65
C LEU A 149 -16.15 67.64 0.43
N PRO A 150 -16.52 66.94 -0.62
CA PRO A 150 -17.19 67.62 -1.76
C PRO A 150 -18.42 68.35 -1.23
N VAL A 151 -18.50 69.64 -1.46
CA VAL A 151 -19.74 70.40 -1.14
C VAL A 151 -20.81 69.90 -2.05
N LEU A 152 -21.70 69.09 -1.53
CA LEU A 152 -22.85 68.63 -2.29
C LEU A 152 -23.78 69.82 -2.53
N PRO A 153 -24.40 69.90 -3.71
CA PRO A 153 -25.30 71.01 -4.07
C PRO A 153 -26.63 70.94 -3.28
N PHE A 154 -26.72 70.15 -2.25
CA PHE A 154 -27.88 69.95 -1.42
C PHE A 154 -27.48 69.70 0.06
N ARG A 155 -28.32 70.15 1.00
CA ARG A 155 -28.12 69.90 2.43
C ARG A 155 -28.74 68.61 2.93
N GLU A 156 -29.86 68.21 2.34
CA GLU A 156 -30.58 66.97 2.71
C GLU A 156 -31.11 66.31 1.46
N VAL A 157 -30.89 64.97 1.37
CA VAL A 157 -31.55 64.11 0.40
C VAL A 157 -32.37 63.10 1.17
N ARG A 158 -33.69 63.09 0.91
CA ARG A 158 -34.61 62.13 1.50
C ARG A 158 -35.17 61.18 0.47
N VAL A 159 -34.93 59.90 0.62
CA VAL A 159 -35.47 58.81 -0.19
C VAL A 159 -36.62 58.18 0.60
N GLU A 160 -37.85 58.33 0.13
CA GLU A 160 -39.01 57.73 0.78
C GLU A 160 -39.16 56.28 0.43
N GLU A 161 -38.96 55.88 -0.85
CA GLU A 161 -38.91 54.48 -1.25
C GLU A 161 -38.07 54.34 -2.55
N ALA A 162 -36.94 53.63 -2.43
CA ALA A 162 -36.20 53.16 -3.55
C ALA A 162 -36.38 51.63 -3.65
N THR A 163 -36.75 51.15 -4.83
CA THR A 163 -36.96 49.74 -5.08
C THR A 163 -35.97 49.23 -6.10
N VAL A 164 -35.21 48.22 -5.71
CA VAL A 164 -34.27 47.51 -6.65
C VAL A 164 -34.92 46.22 -7.06
N PHE A 165 -35.08 46.04 -8.40
CA PHE A 165 -35.58 44.80 -9.00
C PHE A 165 -34.43 44.17 -9.78
N ARG A 166 -34.15 42.90 -9.49
CA ARG A 166 -33.19 42.10 -10.27
C ARG A 166 -33.92 40.97 -10.99
N GLU A 167 -33.79 40.91 -12.27
CA GLU A 167 -34.30 39.82 -13.09
C GLU A 167 -33.38 38.62 -12.95
N GLN A 168 -33.93 37.46 -12.67
CA GLN A 168 -33.18 36.20 -12.56
C GLN A 168 -33.59 35.31 -13.75
N ALA A 169 -32.58 34.68 -14.39
CA ALA A 169 -32.81 33.74 -15.49
C ALA A 169 -33.72 32.56 -15.12
N THR A 170 -33.78 32.17 -13.83
CA THR A 170 -34.56 31.03 -13.32
C THR A 170 -35.13 31.29 -11.93
N GLY A 171 -35.94 32.34 -11.75
CA GLY A 171 -36.52 32.57 -10.42
C GLY A 171 -37.37 33.80 -10.30
N PRO A 172 -38.09 34.00 -9.18
CA PRO A 172 -38.95 35.20 -8.96
C PRO A 172 -38.10 36.46 -8.82
N LEU A 173 -38.62 37.56 -9.38
CA LEU A 173 -38.02 38.89 -9.28
C LEU A 173 -37.71 39.26 -7.83
N ARG A 174 -36.46 39.60 -7.53
CA ARG A 174 -36.08 40.08 -6.20
C ARG A 174 -36.39 41.57 -6.11
N LYS A 175 -37.07 41.93 -5.02
CA LYS A 175 -37.44 43.31 -4.71
C LYS A 175 -36.84 43.70 -3.36
N VAL A 176 -36.00 44.74 -3.36
CA VAL A 176 -35.47 45.37 -2.13
C VAL A 176 -35.98 46.80 -2.05
N SER A 177 -36.59 47.16 -0.94
CA SER A 177 -37.02 48.53 -0.69
C SER A 177 -35.99 49.23 0.19
N ILE A 178 -35.59 50.42 -0.20
CA ILE A 178 -34.58 51.23 0.52
C ILE A 178 -35.23 52.57 0.88
N LYS A 179 -35.13 52.98 2.13
CA LYS A 179 -35.55 54.27 2.65
C LYS A 179 -34.37 54.92 3.35
N GLY A 180 -34.28 56.28 3.27
CA GLY A 180 -33.22 56.91 4.03
C GLY A 180 -33.09 58.41 3.85
N VAL A 181 -32.20 58.96 4.64
CA VAL A 181 -31.88 60.40 4.64
C VAL A 181 -30.35 60.52 4.59
N ILE A 182 -29.89 61.42 3.78
CA ILE A 182 -28.49 61.86 3.69
C ILE A 182 -28.45 63.35 4.00
N LEU A 183 -27.62 63.72 4.97
CA LEU A 183 -27.50 65.11 5.45
C LEU A 183 -26.04 65.57 5.28
N GLN A 184 -25.91 66.82 4.85
CA GLN A 184 -24.60 67.50 4.91
C GLN A 184 -24.79 68.83 5.61
N GLN A 185 -24.10 68.95 6.78
CA GLN A 185 -24.15 70.17 7.59
C GLN A 185 -22.75 70.46 8.14
N ASP A 186 -22.33 71.72 8.02
CA ASP A 186 -21.04 72.23 8.63
C ASP A 186 -19.79 71.39 8.34
N GLY A 187 -19.69 70.80 7.16
CA GLY A 187 -18.55 69.97 6.79
C GLY A 187 -18.63 68.51 7.25
N GLU A 188 -19.73 68.11 7.85
CA GLU A 188 -20.05 66.72 8.18
C GLU A 188 -21.02 66.12 7.18
N LEU A 189 -20.77 64.88 6.81
CA LEU A 189 -21.71 64.08 6.01
C LEU A 189 -22.28 62.95 6.88
N GLY A 190 -23.60 62.91 7.01
CA GLY A 190 -24.29 61.81 7.69
C GLY A 190 -25.34 61.19 6.80
N GLY A 191 -25.48 59.90 6.86
CA GLY A 191 -26.51 59.16 6.12
C GLY A 191 -27.05 57.99 6.89
N HIS A 192 -28.37 57.85 6.86
CA HIS A 192 -29.03 56.69 7.41
C HIS A 192 -29.98 56.08 6.35
N LEU A 193 -29.75 54.82 6.09
CA LEU A 193 -30.50 54.06 5.09
C LEU A 193 -31.04 52.78 5.64
N THR A 194 -32.29 52.52 5.37
CA THR A 194 -32.97 51.28 5.81
C THR A 194 -33.30 50.44 4.59
N PHE A 195 -32.86 49.24 4.58
CA PHE A 195 -33.12 48.24 3.54
C PHE A 195 -34.17 47.24 4.04
N LYS A 196 -35.16 46.93 3.24
CA LYS A 196 -36.18 45.97 3.53
C LYS A 196 -36.42 45.04 2.37
N GLY A 197 -36.21 43.73 2.60
CA GLY A 197 -36.51 42.67 1.66
C GLY A 197 -37.97 42.22 1.71
N ARG A 198 -38.31 41.17 0.97
CA ARG A 198 -39.68 40.60 0.97
C ARG A 198 -40.03 39.96 2.33
N ASP A 199 -39.04 39.46 3.04
CA ASP A 199 -39.19 38.81 4.35
C ASP A 199 -38.87 39.86 5.40
N THR A 200 -39.83 40.28 6.20
CA THR A 200 -39.89 41.17 7.34
C THR A 200 -38.57 41.68 7.99
N ALA A 201 -37.40 41.26 7.55
CA ALA A 201 -36.11 41.73 8.05
C ALA A 201 -35.76 43.10 7.44
N SER A 202 -35.45 44.06 8.30
CA SER A 202 -34.95 45.37 7.89
C SER A 202 -33.52 45.57 8.42
N TYR A 203 -32.74 46.31 7.65
CA TYR A 203 -31.34 46.59 7.91
C TYR A 203 -31.09 48.08 7.84
N GLY A 204 -30.37 48.64 8.82
CA GLY A 204 -30.03 50.05 8.90
C GLY A 204 -28.54 50.25 8.57
N LEU A 205 -28.22 51.02 7.53
CA LEU A 205 -26.87 51.47 7.27
C LEU A 205 -26.75 52.93 7.68
N THR A 206 -25.83 53.20 8.62
CA THR A 206 -25.46 54.56 9.00
C THR A 206 -24.08 54.83 8.47
N VAL A 207 -23.92 55.90 7.75
CA VAL A 207 -22.62 56.39 7.26
C VAL A 207 -22.39 57.77 7.84
N SER A 208 -21.22 58.02 8.39
CA SER A 208 -20.82 59.36 8.88
C SER A 208 -19.38 59.67 8.47
N GLY A 209 -19.17 60.89 8.06
CA GLY A 209 -17.84 61.47 7.79
C GLY A 209 -17.69 62.74 8.63
N HIS A 210 -16.72 62.73 9.57
CA HIS A 210 -16.34 63.87 10.37
C HIS A 210 -15.10 64.51 9.76
N SER A 211 -15.16 65.71 9.38
CA SER A 211 -14.11 66.37 8.58
C SER A 211 -13.73 65.52 7.37
N ALA A 212 -12.97 66.02 6.40
CA ALA A 212 -12.61 65.25 5.21
C ALA A 212 -11.71 64.00 5.51
N SER A 213 -11.26 63.85 6.79
CA SER A 213 -10.26 62.85 7.16
C SER A 213 -10.81 61.54 7.77
N THR A 214 -12.02 61.55 8.33
CA THR A 214 -12.57 60.38 9.04
C THR A 214 -13.91 59.94 8.52
N TRP A 215 -14.02 58.67 8.21
CA TRP A 215 -15.23 58.03 7.71
C TRP A 215 -15.58 56.82 8.54
N SER A 216 -16.88 56.62 8.77
CA SER A 216 -17.38 55.41 9.37
C SER A 216 -18.66 54.93 8.69
N ALA A 217 -18.86 53.67 8.64
CA ALA A 217 -20.09 53.03 8.22
C ALA A 217 -20.43 51.88 9.16
N THR A 218 -21.71 51.84 9.59
CA THR A 218 -22.23 50.78 10.44
C THR A 218 -23.50 50.23 9.83
N LEU A 219 -23.50 48.91 9.55
CA LEU A 219 -24.68 48.20 9.14
C LEU A 219 -25.25 47.39 10.32
N VAL A 220 -26.51 47.56 10.60
CA VAL A 220 -27.20 46.95 11.74
C VAL A 220 -28.45 46.21 11.25
N SER A 221 -28.66 45.02 11.75
CA SER A 221 -29.93 44.31 11.60
C SER A 221 -30.98 44.90 12.56
N GLN A 222 -32.14 45.23 12.03
CA GLN A 222 -33.28 45.75 12.82
C GLN A 222 -34.26 44.64 13.22
N ARG A 223 -33.76 43.42 13.46
CA ARG A 223 -34.57 42.33 14.07
C ARG A 223 -34.88 42.69 15.56
N PRO A 224 -35.75 41.92 16.26
CA PRO A 224 -36.15 42.23 17.62
C PRO A 224 -34.97 42.47 18.61
N GLN A 225 -33.79 41.97 18.29
CA GLN A 225 -32.55 42.35 18.96
C GLN A 225 -31.60 42.89 17.86
N ALA A 226 -31.38 44.21 17.90
CA ALA A 226 -30.47 44.87 16.97
C ALA A 226 -29.05 44.27 17.11
N SER A 227 -28.50 43.74 16.01
CA SER A 227 -27.15 43.22 15.97
C SER A 227 -26.32 43.96 14.91
N THR A 228 -25.12 44.34 15.24
CA THR A 228 -24.20 44.96 14.30
C THR A 228 -23.72 43.90 13.33
N ILE A 229 -23.91 44.16 12.04
CA ILE A 229 -23.53 43.28 10.95
C ILE A 229 -22.10 43.60 10.46
N LEU A 230 -21.83 44.90 10.32
CA LEU A 230 -20.57 45.41 9.77
C LEU A 230 -20.29 46.76 10.38
N THR A 231 -19.04 46.96 10.79
CA THR A 231 -18.48 48.29 11.09
C THR A 231 -17.27 48.52 10.23
N TRP A 232 -17.25 49.67 9.55
CA TRP A 232 -16.13 50.15 8.82
C TRP A 232 -15.71 51.51 9.32
N GLN A 233 -14.42 51.71 9.55
CA GLN A 233 -13.83 52.97 9.94
C GLN A 233 -12.58 53.21 9.10
N SER A 234 -12.43 54.43 8.61
CA SER A 234 -11.24 54.79 7.87
C SER A 234 -10.85 56.23 8.18
N THR A 235 -9.56 56.51 8.23
CA THR A 235 -8.99 57.84 8.33
C THR A 235 -8.04 58.05 7.14
N ALA A 236 -8.02 59.26 6.63
CA ALA A 236 -7.09 59.70 5.58
C ALA A 236 -6.36 60.98 6.04
N GLN A 237 -5.04 60.94 5.95
CA GLN A 237 -4.17 62.08 6.35
C GLN A 237 -3.25 62.47 5.19
N ALA A 238 -3.17 63.73 4.89
CA ALA A 238 -2.25 64.22 3.85
C ALA A 238 -0.80 64.28 4.41
N ALA A 239 0.13 63.65 3.71
CA ALA A 239 1.54 63.61 4.05
C ALA A 239 2.36 64.03 2.78
N GLY A 240 2.42 65.33 2.50
CA GLY A 240 3.11 65.86 1.35
C GLY A 240 2.37 65.51 0.01
N GLU A 241 3.06 64.81 -0.89
CA GLU A 241 2.53 64.30 -2.14
C GLU A 241 1.79 62.95 -2.01
N GLN A 242 1.74 62.39 -0.79
CA GLN A 242 1.07 61.16 -0.52
C GLN A 242 -0.09 61.37 0.47
N VAL A 243 -1.01 60.45 0.46
CA VAL A 243 -2.12 60.32 1.41
C VAL A 243 -1.95 59.02 2.21
N HIS A 244 -1.87 59.13 3.48
CA HIS A 244 -1.86 57.99 4.40
C HIS A 244 -3.32 57.62 4.79
N ILE A 245 -3.68 56.34 4.57
CA ILE A 245 -5.01 55.83 4.82
C ILE A 245 -4.91 54.72 5.86
N GLU A 246 -5.67 54.84 6.91
CA GLU A 246 -5.81 53.77 7.89
C GLU A 246 -7.28 53.31 7.91
N GLY A 247 -7.49 52.00 8.11
CA GLY A 247 -8.83 51.47 8.15
C GLY A 247 -8.99 50.23 9.00
N LYS A 248 -10.23 50.04 9.46
CA LYS A 248 -10.66 48.85 10.15
C LYS A 248 -12.04 48.44 9.68
N LEU A 249 -12.16 47.16 9.32
CA LEU A 249 -13.42 46.51 8.97
C LEU A 249 -13.69 45.35 9.91
N ASP A 250 -14.86 45.33 10.51
CA ASP A 250 -15.34 44.24 11.37
C ASP A 250 -16.66 43.74 10.82
N VAL A 251 -16.76 42.46 10.48
CA VAL A 251 -17.89 41.83 9.81
C VAL A 251 -18.38 40.64 10.60
N ASN A 252 -19.67 40.68 11.00
CA ASN A 252 -20.36 39.50 11.48
C ASN A 252 -20.98 38.73 10.34
N VAL A 253 -20.32 37.61 9.98
CA VAL A 253 -20.65 36.80 8.78
C VAL A 253 -22.07 36.25 8.86
N ARG A 254 -22.57 35.90 10.05
CA ARG A 254 -23.91 35.34 10.25
C ARG A 254 -25.00 36.30 9.81
N GLU A 255 -24.80 37.58 10.06
CA GLU A 255 -25.78 38.60 9.79
C GLU A 255 -25.60 39.25 8.42
N VAL A 256 -24.37 39.16 7.86
CA VAL A 256 -24.05 39.68 6.52
C VAL A 256 -24.65 38.80 5.42
N ALA A 257 -24.63 37.46 5.57
CA ALA A 257 -25.15 36.56 4.57
C ALA A 257 -26.63 36.82 4.18
N PRO A 258 -27.55 36.96 5.15
CA PRO A 258 -28.95 37.36 4.84
C PRO A 258 -29.08 38.73 4.20
N PHE A 259 -28.20 39.69 4.54
CA PHE A 259 -28.15 40.99 3.89
C PHE A 259 -27.71 40.91 2.43
N ILE A 260 -26.64 40.13 2.15
CA ILE A 260 -26.18 39.87 0.79
C ILE A 260 -27.24 39.12 -0.03
N ALA A 261 -27.97 38.19 0.62
CA ALA A 261 -29.05 37.44 -0.01
C ALA A 261 -30.19 38.30 -0.50
N LEU A 262 -30.36 39.53 0.05
CA LEU A 262 -31.32 40.50 -0.49
C LEU A 262 -30.96 41.00 -1.87
N MET A 263 -29.67 41.12 -2.14
CA MET A 263 -29.15 41.75 -3.37
C MET A 263 -28.63 40.74 -4.39
N LEU A 264 -28.10 39.62 -3.94
CA LEU A 264 -27.48 38.57 -4.79
C LEU A 264 -28.11 37.19 -4.57
N PRO A 265 -28.19 36.32 -5.59
CA PRO A 265 -28.64 34.96 -5.48
C PRO A 265 -27.54 34.13 -4.80
N ILE A 266 -27.52 34.10 -3.46
CA ILE A 266 -26.66 33.20 -2.71
C ILE A 266 -27.40 31.89 -2.43
N GLY A 267 -26.67 30.76 -2.47
CA GLY A 267 -27.25 29.48 -2.14
C GLY A 267 -27.68 29.41 -0.67
N PRO A 268 -28.74 28.63 -0.33
CA PRO A 268 -29.28 28.53 1.03
C PRO A 268 -28.28 28.02 2.07
N GLU A 269 -27.19 27.41 1.62
CA GLU A 269 -26.12 26.93 2.49
C GLU A 269 -25.24 28.08 3.01
N LEU A 270 -25.07 29.16 2.26
CA LEU A 270 -24.31 30.34 2.70
C LEU A 270 -25.02 31.15 3.77
N GLU A 271 -26.35 31.08 3.84
CA GLU A 271 -27.13 31.72 4.91
C GLU A 271 -26.89 31.08 6.29
N LYS A 272 -26.34 29.88 6.33
CA LYS A 272 -26.00 29.16 7.57
C LYS A 272 -24.58 29.42 8.05
N VAL A 273 -23.77 30.17 7.29
CA VAL A 273 -22.42 30.55 7.68
C VAL A 273 -22.47 31.55 8.82
N SER A 274 -21.63 31.37 9.84
CA SER A 274 -21.57 32.28 10.99
C SER A 274 -20.13 32.53 11.40
N GLY A 275 -19.88 33.64 12.07
CA GLY A 275 -18.54 34.00 12.54
C GLY A 275 -18.25 35.48 12.42
N GLN A 276 -16.97 35.81 12.58
CA GLN A 276 -16.46 37.16 12.52
C GLN A 276 -15.22 37.27 11.68
N VAL A 277 -15.12 38.34 10.90
CA VAL A 277 -13.92 38.68 10.12
C VAL A 277 -13.53 40.11 10.49
N VAL A 278 -12.29 40.29 10.91
CA VAL A 278 -11.71 41.59 11.25
C VAL A 278 -10.51 41.84 10.37
N VAL A 279 -10.50 42.99 9.69
CA VAL A 279 -9.39 43.42 8.84
C VAL A 279 -8.95 44.82 9.29
N GLN A 280 -7.68 45.00 9.46
CA GLN A 280 -7.07 46.29 9.78
C GLN A 280 -5.98 46.58 8.75
N TRP A 281 -5.95 47.78 8.22
CA TRP A 281 -4.95 48.13 7.22
C TRP A 281 -4.45 49.56 7.40
N THR A 282 -3.26 49.78 6.89
CA THR A 282 -2.67 51.05 6.64
C THR A 282 -2.22 51.09 5.20
N GLY A 283 -2.33 52.20 4.55
CA GLY A 283 -1.94 52.33 3.18
C GLY A 283 -1.44 53.73 2.82
N THR A 284 -0.72 53.82 1.74
CA THR A 284 -0.30 55.11 1.13
C THR A 284 -0.76 55.13 -0.33
N ALA A 285 -1.21 56.30 -0.75
CA ALA A 285 -1.58 56.55 -2.15
C ALA A 285 -1.01 57.90 -2.58
N ALA A 286 -0.71 58.04 -3.87
CA ALA A 286 -0.32 59.32 -4.39
C ALA A 286 -1.48 60.32 -4.35
N ALA A 287 -1.25 61.53 -3.93
CA ALA A 287 -2.29 62.55 -3.76
C ALA A 287 -3.01 62.88 -5.11
N GLU A 288 -2.31 62.68 -6.22
CA GLU A 288 -2.83 62.94 -7.55
C GLU A 288 -3.66 61.76 -8.13
N SER A 289 -3.55 60.57 -7.51
CA SER A 289 -4.28 59.38 -7.98
C SER A 289 -5.77 59.59 -7.82
N SER A 290 -6.57 59.39 -8.88
CA SER A 290 -8.01 59.39 -8.76
C SER A 290 -8.51 58.15 -8.00
N LEU A 291 -9.67 58.21 -7.38
CA LEU A 291 -10.26 57.09 -6.68
C LEU A 291 -10.49 55.85 -7.59
N THR A 292 -10.69 56.09 -8.87
CA THR A 292 -10.83 55.02 -9.84
C THR A 292 -9.48 54.46 -10.30
N SER A 293 -8.43 55.29 -10.34
CA SER A 293 -7.08 54.88 -10.74
C SER A 293 -6.28 54.28 -9.59
N LEU A 294 -6.71 54.42 -8.36
CA LEU A 294 -6.06 53.79 -7.20
C LEU A 294 -5.90 52.26 -7.38
N ARG A 295 -6.80 51.65 -8.12
CA ARG A 295 -6.75 50.21 -8.42
C ARG A 295 -5.51 49.85 -9.22
N ASP A 296 -5.12 50.71 -10.17
CA ASP A 296 -4.05 50.40 -11.10
C ASP A 296 -2.77 51.22 -10.83
N ASP A 297 -2.78 51.98 -9.73
CA ASP A 297 -1.65 52.81 -9.33
C ASP A 297 -0.54 51.96 -8.66
N PRO A 298 0.61 51.74 -9.26
CA PRO A 298 1.69 50.97 -8.71
C PRO A 298 2.34 51.60 -7.47
N HIS A 299 2.11 52.89 -7.19
CA HIS A 299 2.64 53.60 -6.03
C HIS A 299 1.73 53.51 -4.80
N SER A 300 0.53 53.03 -4.94
CA SER A 300 -0.38 52.73 -3.83
C SER A 300 0.02 51.44 -3.15
N THR A 301 0.32 51.53 -1.84
CA THR A 301 0.68 50.35 -1.03
C THR A 301 -0.26 50.21 0.17
N PHE A 302 -0.59 48.98 0.49
CA PHE A 302 -1.42 48.65 1.65
C PHE A 302 -0.73 47.54 2.45
N ASP A 303 -0.69 47.74 3.76
CA ASP A 303 -0.28 46.73 4.72
C ASP A 303 -1.40 46.50 5.69
N GLY A 304 -1.57 45.27 6.15
CA GLY A 304 -2.61 45.04 7.11
C GLY A 304 -2.53 43.68 7.78
N THR A 305 -3.47 43.52 8.72
CA THR A 305 -3.69 42.27 9.42
C THR A 305 -5.13 41.84 9.23
N PHE A 306 -5.35 40.54 9.18
CA PHE A 306 -6.68 39.97 9.16
C PHE A 306 -6.82 38.87 10.21
N GLN A 307 -8.04 38.75 10.70
CA GLN A 307 -8.43 37.75 11.66
C GLN A 307 -9.81 37.23 11.28
N SER A 308 -9.98 35.92 11.15
CA SER A 308 -11.22 35.32 10.75
C SER A 308 -11.52 34.12 11.64
N THR A 309 -12.76 34.03 12.10
CA THR A 309 -13.32 32.88 12.78
C THR A 309 -14.69 32.62 12.19
N VAL A 310 -14.79 31.63 11.30
CA VAL A 310 -16.00 31.35 10.54
C VAL A 310 -16.39 29.89 10.72
N ALA A 311 -17.65 29.68 11.10
CA ALA A 311 -18.27 28.37 11.12
C ALA A 311 -19.11 28.17 9.86
N LEU A 312 -18.83 27.08 9.14
CA LEU A 312 -19.51 26.71 7.91
C LEU A 312 -20.63 25.69 8.18
N PRO A 313 -21.66 25.64 7.35
CA PRO A 313 -22.72 24.66 7.47
C PRO A 313 -22.18 23.24 7.24
N ALA A 314 -22.88 22.26 7.77
CA ALA A 314 -22.55 20.86 7.53
C ALA A 314 -22.69 20.54 6.05
N VAL A 315 -21.68 19.87 5.50
CA VAL A 315 -21.71 19.31 4.17
C VAL A 315 -22.31 17.92 4.24
N LYS A 316 -23.54 17.76 3.71
CA LYS A 316 -24.32 16.52 3.83
C LYS A 316 -23.52 15.30 3.40
N GLY A 317 -23.39 14.33 4.31
CA GLY A 317 -22.67 13.08 4.07
C GLY A 317 -21.15 13.17 4.12
N ILE A 318 -20.55 14.36 4.35
CA ILE A 318 -19.11 14.56 4.33
C ILE A 318 -18.58 15.11 5.64
N ALA A 319 -19.05 16.31 6.07
CA ALA A 319 -18.48 16.99 7.21
C ALA A 319 -19.53 17.76 8.01
N LYS A 320 -19.31 17.82 9.32
CA LYS A 320 -20.10 18.59 10.29
C LYS A 320 -19.17 19.47 11.15
N HIS A 321 -19.73 20.46 11.82
CA HIS A 321 -19.00 21.35 12.74
C HIS A 321 -17.73 21.94 12.12
N ILE A 322 -17.85 22.44 10.88
CA ILE A 322 -16.72 23.01 10.15
C ILE A 322 -16.47 24.41 10.69
N ALA A 323 -15.28 24.64 11.25
CA ALA A 323 -14.83 25.96 11.65
C ALA A 323 -13.52 26.31 10.94
N VAL A 324 -13.45 27.53 10.42
CA VAL A 324 -12.27 28.11 9.78
C VAL A 324 -11.78 29.24 10.65
N VAL A 325 -10.56 29.12 11.14
CA VAL A 325 -9.92 30.14 11.99
C VAL A 325 -8.59 30.50 11.35
N CYS A 326 -8.41 31.75 10.96
CA CYS A 326 -7.14 32.19 10.42
C CYS A 326 -6.80 33.60 10.86
N SER A 327 -5.53 33.85 11.02
CA SER A 327 -5.00 35.20 11.23
C SER A 327 -3.73 35.37 10.41
N GLY A 328 -3.46 36.59 10.01
CA GLY A 328 -2.30 36.84 9.18
C GLY A 328 -2.08 38.29 8.87
N ARG A 329 -1.19 38.50 7.96
CA ARG A 329 -0.85 39.84 7.43
C ARG A 329 -1.00 39.81 5.93
N PHE A 330 -1.24 40.97 5.35
CA PHE A 330 -1.18 41.17 3.91
C PHE A 330 -0.45 42.47 3.62
N THR A 331 0.19 42.52 2.49
CA THR A 331 0.87 43.69 1.98
C THR A 331 0.77 43.70 0.46
N GLY A 332 0.78 44.84 -0.15
CA GLY A 332 0.75 44.97 -1.61
C GLY A 332 0.06 46.22 -2.10
N ASN A 333 -0.34 46.14 -3.33
CA ASN A 333 -1.12 47.19 -4.01
C ASN A 333 -2.52 46.66 -4.37
N PRO A 334 -3.45 47.50 -4.81
CA PRO A 334 -4.80 47.06 -5.13
C PRO A 334 -4.93 46.03 -6.24
N SER A 335 -3.90 45.83 -7.07
CA SER A 335 -3.87 44.79 -8.11
C SER A 335 -3.30 43.46 -7.64
N ARG A 336 -2.41 43.49 -6.63
CA ARG A 336 -1.75 42.30 -6.08
C ARG A 336 -1.52 42.43 -4.59
N PHE A 337 -2.12 41.54 -3.81
CA PHE A 337 -1.90 41.42 -2.39
C PHE A 337 -1.09 40.18 -2.08
N GLU A 338 0.03 40.34 -1.41
CA GLU A 338 0.79 39.25 -0.81
C GLU A 338 0.24 39.05 0.60
N TRP A 339 0.00 37.80 0.97
CA TRP A 339 -0.55 37.47 2.26
C TRP A 339 0.27 36.39 2.95
N THR A 340 0.23 36.43 4.28
CA THR A 340 0.86 35.44 5.15
C THR A 340 -0.13 35.01 6.21
N VAL A 341 -0.45 33.72 6.28
CA VAL A 341 -1.26 33.12 7.33
C VAL A 341 -0.34 32.56 8.41
N ASN A 342 -0.64 32.92 9.64
CA ASN A 342 0.10 32.46 10.80
C ASN A 342 -0.13 30.96 11.06
N PRO A 343 0.85 30.26 11.69
CA PRO A 343 0.65 28.88 12.16
C PRO A 343 -0.52 28.78 13.15
N GLY A 344 -1.20 27.63 13.12
CA GLY A 344 -2.32 27.33 14.01
C GLY A 344 -3.44 26.57 13.30
N VAL A 345 -4.50 26.26 14.00
CA VAL A 345 -5.62 25.51 13.43
C VAL A 345 -6.37 26.39 12.42
N LEU A 346 -6.17 26.10 11.13
CA LEU A 346 -6.87 26.83 10.06
C LEU A 346 -8.28 26.30 9.84
N VAL A 347 -8.45 24.98 9.80
CA VAL A 347 -9.75 24.34 9.64
C VAL A 347 -9.90 23.22 10.66
N SER A 348 -11.01 23.20 11.35
CA SER A 348 -11.45 22.08 12.17
C SER A 348 -12.82 21.58 11.70
N ALA A 349 -12.99 20.28 11.58
CA ALA A 349 -14.25 19.68 11.16
C ALA A 349 -14.40 18.26 11.74
N THR A 350 -15.63 17.78 11.77
CA THR A 350 -15.93 16.37 12.00
C THR A 350 -16.36 15.75 10.68
N VAL A 351 -15.56 14.81 10.17
CA VAL A 351 -15.72 14.22 8.83
C VAL A 351 -16.31 12.82 8.95
N ASN A 352 -17.31 12.52 8.13
CA ASN A 352 -17.81 11.18 7.97
C ASN A 352 -16.81 10.37 7.14
N THR A 353 -16.37 9.24 7.68
CA THR A 353 -15.33 8.40 7.09
C THR A 353 -15.79 7.54 5.91
N GLN A 354 -17.07 7.53 5.61
CA GLN A 354 -17.62 6.74 4.49
C GLN A 354 -18.30 7.62 3.42
N PRO A 355 -17.62 8.64 2.90
CA PRO A 355 -18.20 9.42 1.83
C PRO A 355 -18.33 8.56 0.56
N GLN A 356 -19.44 8.70 -0.14
CA GLN A 356 -19.80 7.89 -1.31
C GLN A 356 -18.78 8.00 -2.47
N PHE A 357 -17.99 9.07 -2.49
CA PHE A 357 -16.96 9.29 -3.52
C PHE A 357 -15.63 8.59 -3.23
N VAL A 358 -15.44 8.02 -2.02
CA VAL A 358 -14.23 7.24 -1.71
C VAL A 358 -14.44 5.81 -2.22
N PRO A 359 -13.51 5.25 -3.01
CA PRO A 359 -13.58 3.87 -3.48
C PRO A 359 -13.79 2.88 -2.34
N GLU A 360 -14.59 1.84 -2.54
CA GLU A 360 -14.95 0.87 -1.50
C GLU A 360 -13.73 0.22 -0.86
N ALA A 361 -12.70 -0.08 -1.65
CA ALA A 361 -11.42 -0.62 -1.18
C ALA A 361 -10.72 0.33 -0.19
N VAL A 362 -10.76 1.64 -0.45
CA VAL A 362 -10.19 2.66 0.45
C VAL A 362 -11.12 2.92 1.62
N ARG A 363 -12.44 2.89 1.40
CA ARG A 363 -13.46 3.07 2.43
C ARG A 363 -13.37 1.99 3.50
N ALA A 364 -13.08 0.75 3.12
CA ALA A 364 -12.84 -0.34 4.06
C ALA A 364 -11.60 -0.13 4.95
N LEU A 365 -10.67 0.73 4.54
CA LEU A 365 -9.46 1.07 5.30
C LEU A 365 -9.69 2.18 6.32
N LEU A 366 -10.72 3.01 6.11
CA LEU A 366 -11.01 4.14 6.98
C LEU A 366 -11.82 3.69 8.21
N PRO A 367 -11.60 4.30 9.38
CA PRO A 367 -12.38 4.00 10.57
C PRO A 367 -13.85 4.33 10.34
N GLN A 368 -14.73 3.52 10.90
CA GLN A 368 -16.17 3.80 10.84
C GLN A 368 -16.56 4.92 11.83
N GLY A 369 -17.48 5.77 11.41
CA GLY A 369 -18.03 6.86 12.22
C GLY A 369 -17.41 8.22 11.95
N ASP A 370 -17.86 9.21 12.67
CA ASP A 370 -17.41 10.60 12.55
C ASP A 370 -16.02 10.76 13.18
N GLN A 371 -15.06 11.32 12.42
CA GLN A 371 -13.67 11.53 12.86
C GLN A 371 -13.29 13.02 12.83
N PRO A 372 -12.52 13.52 13.78
CA PRO A 372 -12.03 14.88 13.76
C PRO A 372 -11.00 15.08 12.64
N LEU A 373 -11.16 16.13 11.87
CA LEU A 373 -10.23 16.62 10.87
C LEU A 373 -9.72 17.99 11.29
N ARG A 374 -8.41 18.19 11.23
CA ARG A 374 -7.77 19.50 11.40
C ARG A 374 -6.81 19.77 10.26
N ILE A 375 -6.81 21.00 9.79
CA ILE A 375 -5.87 21.50 8.81
C ILE A 375 -5.12 22.65 9.46
N GLU A 376 -3.82 22.54 9.54
CA GLU A 376 -2.97 23.52 10.24
C GLU A 376 -1.77 23.89 9.35
N PRO A 377 -1.49 25.18 9.15
CA PRO A 377 -0.17 25.64 8.73
C PRO A 377 0.87 25.26 9.78
N VAL A 378 1.86 24.46 9.41
CA VAL A 378 2.98 24.07 10.31
C VAL A 378 3.93 25.23 10.53
N GLN A 379 4.08 26.04 9.50
CA GLN A 379 4.80 27.31 9.50
C GLN A 379 3.93 28.35 8.82
N ALA A 380 4.37 29.59 8.78
CA ALA A 380 3.66 30.63 8.06
C ALA A 380 3.51 30.22 6.58
N VAL A 381 2.28 30.28 6.09
CA VAL A 381 1.96 30.04 4.68
C VAL A 381 1.85 31.39 3.99
N HIS A 382 2.52 31.51 2.87
CA HIS A 382 2.59 32.71 2.06
C HIS A 382 1.80 32.53 0.78
N GLY A 383 1.38 33.64 0.20
CA GLY A 383 0.73 33.60 -1.10
C GLY A 383 0.52 34.99 -1.66
N ALA A 384 0.02 35.04 -2.88
CA ALA A 384 -0.37 36.28 -3.54
C ALA A 384 -1.76 36.13 -4.14
N LEU A 385 -2.56 37.16 -4.00
CA LEU A 385 -3.86 37.31 -4.60
C LEU A 385 -3.76 38.35 -5.70
N TYR A 386 -4.07 37.94 -6.94
CA TYR A 386 -4.13 38.80 -8.11
C TYR A 386 -5.59 39.18 -8.34
N TRP A 387 -5.95 40.31 -7.75
CA TRP A 387 -7.34 40.78 -7.69
C TRP A 387 -7.92 41.26 -9.03
N THR A 388 -7.06 41.78 -9.90
CA THR A 388 -7.44 42.33 -11.18
C THR A 388 -7.52 41.33 -12.30
N GLU A 389 -6.98 40.10 -12.08
CA GLU A 389 -7.09 39.04 -13.07
C GLU A 389 -8.49 38.45 -13.10
N SER A 390 -9.00 38.19 -14.30
CA SER A 390 -10.28 37.50 -14.52
C SER A 390 -10.01 36.24 -15.36
N PRO A 391 -10.19 35.06 -14.82
CA PRO A 391 -10.62 34.72 -13.46
C PRO A 391 -9.54 35.01 -12.37
N LEU A 392 -10.00 35.29 -11.14
CA LEU A 392 -9.15 35.58 -9.99
C LEU A 392 -8.08 34.51 -9.77
N ARG A 393 -6.82 34.94 -9.62
CA ARG A 393 -5.69 34.06 -9.34
C ARG A 393 -5.17 34.21 -7.92
N LEU A 394 -5.01 33.08 -7.23
CA LEU A 394 -4.42 32.99 -5.92
C LEU A 394 -3.23 32.02 -5.97
N THR A 395 -2.08 32.43 -5.48
CA THR A 395 -0.92 31.56 -5.26
C THR A 395 -0.75 31.25 -3.77
N VAL A 396 -0.30 30.04 -3.47
CA VAL A 396 -0.08 29.57 -2.10
C VAL A 396 1.24 28.83 -2.03
N GLU A 397 2.05 29.14 -1.03
CA GLU A 397 3.35 28.53 -0.76
C GLU A 397 3.52 28.28 0.74
N GLY A 398 3.99 27.10 1.11
CA GLY A 398 4.28 26.77 2.51
C GLY A 398 3.74 25.43 2.97
N PRO A 399 4.15 24.98 4.15
CA PRO A 399 3.76 23.67 4.69
C PRO A 399 2.42 23.73 5.40
N VAL A 400 1.52 22.82 5.00
CA VAL A 400 0.21 22.64 5.62
C VAL A 400 0.10 21.20 6.09
N ALA A 401 -0.25 20.98 7.34
CA ALA A 401 -0.53 19.67 7.90
C ALA A 401 -2.04 19.40 7.92
N VAL A 402 -2.42 18.23 7.47
CA VAL A 402 -3.78 17.69 7.59
C VAL A 402 -3.75 16.57 8.59
N MET A 403 -4.40 16.75 9.73
CA MET A 403 -4.51 15.75 10.78
C MET A 403 -5.90 15.13 10.76
N TYR A 404 -5.95 13.82 10.68
CA TYR A 404 -7.18 13.06 10.69
C TYR A 404 -7.17 12.09 11.89
N GLY A 405 -8.16 12.20 12.77
CA GLY A 405 -8.23 11.38 13.97
C GLY A 405 -8.60 9.93 13.65
N MET A 406 -7.81 8.99 14.17
CA MET A 406 -8.07 7.55 14.06
C MET A 406 -8.00 6.92 15.46
N ALA A 407 -8.67 5.77 15.65
CA ALA A 407 -8.67 5.06 16.92
C ALA A 407 -7.28 4.64 17.41
N ALA A 408 -6.32 4.50 16.52
CA ALA A 408 -4.93 4.11 16.83
C ALA A 408 -3.98 5.32 16.92
N GLY A 409 -4.50 6.55 16.81
CA GLY A 409 -3.73 7.80 16.77
C GLY A 409 -4.01 8.61 15.50
N PRO A 410 -3.66 9.89 15.46
CA PRO A 410 -3.93 10.74 14.32
C PRO A 410 -3.11 10.30 13.10
N LEU A 411 -3.74 10.28 11.94
CA LEU A 411 -3.05 10.29 10.66
C LEU A 411 -2.70 11.74 10.35
N VAL A 412 -1.43 12.03 10.20
CA VAL A 412 -0.92 13.36 9.87
C VAL A 412 -0.35 13.34 8.47
N ALA A 413 -0.90 14.15 7.58
CA ALA A 413 -0.38 14.40 6.26
C ALA A 413 0.11 15.85 6.19
N GLU A 414 1.40 16.05 6.07
CA GLU A 414 2.02 17.35 5.84
C GLU A 414 2.26 17.52 4.35
N PHE A 415 1.79 18.59 3.79
CA PHE A 415 2.07 18.99 2.41
C PHE A 415 2.77 20.35 2.43
N LYS A 416 3.99 20.40 1.92
CA LYS A 416 4.72 21.64 1.71
C LYS A 416 4.56 22.01 0.24
N ALA A 417 3.72 22.98 -0.04
CA ALA A 417 3.58 23.52 -1.37
C ALA A 417 4.81 24.38 -1.69
N ASP A 418 5.52 24.02 -2.73
CA ASP A 418 6.55 24.91 -3.30
C ASP A 418 5.85 26.01 -4.11
N LYS A 419 4.77 25.64 -4.81
CA LYS A 419 3.85 26.57 -5.46
C LYS A 419 2.52 25.87 -5.71
N ALA A 420 1.44 26.53 -5.30
CA ALA A 420 0.10 26.13 -5.68
C ALA A 420 -0.64 27.34 -6.27
N THR A 421 -1.38 27.12 -7.34
CA THR A 421 -2.12 28.17 -8.06
C THR A 421 -3.58 27.78 -8.12
N VAL A 422 -4.41 28.71 -7.68
CA VAL A 422 -5.88 28.58 -7.72
C VAL A 422 -6.41 29.65 -8.66
N VAL A 423 -7.16 29.25 -9.65
CA VAL A 423 -7.75 30.14 -10.67
C VAL A 423 -9.25 29.92 -10.71
N GLY A 424 -10.00 31.00 -10.56
CA GLY A 424 -11.45 30.87 -10.56
C GLY A 424 -12.04 30.09 -9.40
N GLY A 425 -11.26 29.83 -8.35
CA GLY A 425 -11.66 28.97 -7.22
C GLY A 425 -11.36 27.49 -7.40
N GLU A 426 -10.72 27.11 -8.51
CA GLU A 426 -10.24 25.75 -8.77
C GLU A 426 -8.73 25.68 -8.62
N LEU A 427 -8.25 24.59 -8.02
CA LEU A 427 -6.83 24.31 -7.93
C LEU A 427 -6.33 23.91 -9.33
N GLU A 428 -5.60 24.80 -10.01
CA GLU A 428 -5.09 24.58 -11.35
C GLU A 428 -3.79 23.78 -11.32
N THR A 429 -2.85 24.24 -10.51
CA THR A 429 -1.55 23.58 -10.33
C THR A 429 -1.15 23.58 -8.86
N ALA A 430 -0.48 22.50 -8.44
CA ALA A 430 0.19 22.46 -7.14
C ALA A 430 1.42 21.55 -7.25
N GLU A 431 2.55 22.04 -6.79
CA GLU A 431 3.79 21.29 -6.72
C GLU A 431 4.34 21.37 -5.30
N GLY A 432 4.89 20.28 -4.82
CA GLY A 432 5.47 20.27 -3.49
C GLY A 432 5.86 18.89 -3.00
N THR A 433 6.31 18.86 -1.76
CA THR A 433 6.66 17.63 -1.06
C THR A 433 5.59 17.27 -0.04
N PHE A 434 5.40 15.98 0.18
CA PHE A 434 4.48 15.49 1.20
C PHE A 434 5.13 14.51 2.15
N ARG A 435 4.63 14.48 3.36
CA ARG A 435 4.95 13.51 4.39
C ARG A 435 3.65 13.04 5.04
N ILE A 436 3.39 11.74 4.99
CA ILE A 436 2.23 11.13 5.63
C ILE A 436 2.75 10.20 6.71
N GLN A 437 2.28 10.37 7.93
CA GLN A 437 2.64 9.49 9.04
C GLN A 437 1.41 9.18 9.89
N GLY A 438 1.34 7.97 10.41
CA GLY A 438 0.23 7.58 11.27
C GLY A 438 0.11 6.09 11.47
N ALA A 439 -0.92 5.72 12.22
CA ALA A 439 -1.26 4.35 12.50
C ALA A 439 -2.70 4.08 12.07
N MET A 440 -2.90 3.05 11.29
CA MET A 440 -4.22 2.54 10.91
C MET A 440 -4.59 1.35 11.80
N PRO A 441 -5.72 1.38 12.51
CA PRO A 441 -6.21 0.20 13.21
C PRO A 441 -6.74 -0.79 12.19
N ARG A 442 -6.68 -2.03 12.50
CA ARG A 442 -7.19 -3.19 11.76
C ARG A 442 -7.56 -2.94 10.29
N PHE A 443 -6.79 -3.55 9.43
CA PHE A 443 -7.04 -3.59 8.00
C PHE A 443 -7.63 -4.93 7.60
N VAL A 444 -8.69 -4.94 6.79
CA VAL A 444 -9.26 -6.15 6.19
C VAL A 444 -9.64 -5.86 4.75
N ALA A 445 -8.99 -6.50 3.80
CA ALA A 445 -9.35 -6.40 2.39
C ALA A 445 -9.01 -7.71 1.65
N SER A 446 -9.95 -8.22 0.85
CA SER A 446 -9.74 -9.32 -0.11
C SER A 446 -8.95 -10.52 0.44
N GLY A 447 -9.27 -10.99 1.65
CA GLY A 447 -8.57 -12.11 2.27
C GLY A 447 -7.25 -11.77 2.96
N LEU A 448 -6.88 -10.50 2.98
CA LEU A 448 -5.76 -9.96 3.74
C LEU A 448 -6.29 -9.26 5.00
N SER A 449 -5.75 -9.56 6.15
CA SER A 449 -6.08 -8.85 7.38
C SER A 449 -4.84 -8.52 8.19
N SER A 450 -4.87 -7.38 8.88
CA SER A 450 -3.81 -7.00 9.83
C SER A 450 -4.42 -6.37 11.08
N ARG A 451 -3.68 -6.39 12.17
CA ARG A 451 -4.11 -5.77 13.42
C ARG A 451 -3.83 -4.27 13.41
N THR A 452 -2.66 -3.86 13.01
CA THR A 452 -2.28 -2.45 12.87
C THR A 452 -1.31 -2.28 11.72
N ALA A 453 -1.38 -1.13 11.07
CA ALA A 453 -0.37 -0.67 10.13
C ALA A 453 0.13 0.70 10.59
N VAL A 454 1.42 0.84 10.79
CA VAL A 454 2.07 2.10 11.18
C VAL A 454 3.06 2.47 10.10
N GLY A 455 3.06 3.71 9.66
CA GLY A 455 3.95 4.08 8.59
C GLY A 455 4.26 5.56 8.50
N ALA A 456 5.33 5.84 7.78
CA ALA A 456 5.69 7.15 7.31
C ALA A 456 6.03 7.09 5.82
N LEU A 457 5.34 7.89 5.02
CA LEU A 457 5.54 8.01 3.58
C LEU A 457 6.04 9.41 3.27
N HIS A 458 7.04 9.52 2.43
CA HIS A 458 7.61 10.77 1.95
C HIS A 458 7.57 10.77 0.43
N GLY A 459 7.35 11.94 -0.14
CA GLY A 459 7.31 12.02 -1.58
C GLY A 459 7.19 13.43 -2.13
N GLN A 460 7.11 13.49 -3.42
CA GLN A 460 6.83 14.69 -4.20
C GLN A 460 5.49 14.52 -4.91
N LEU A 461 4.78 15.61 -5.04
CA LEU A 461 3.48 15.65 -5.69
C LEU A 461 3.41 16.85 -6.62
N ALA A 462 2.91 16.64 -7.83
CA ALA A 462 2.54 17.68 -8.75
C ALA A 462 1.11 17.43 -9.23
N LEU A 463 0.27 18.45 -9.14
CA LEU A 463 -1.08 18.46 -9.64
C LEU A 463 -1.13 19.45 -10.82
N ALA A 464 -1.66 19.01 -11.94
CA ALA A 464 -1.96 19.88 -13.09
C ALA A 464 -3.18 19.34 -13.83
N GLN A 465 -4.11 20.21 -14.17
CA GLN A 465 -5.29 19.87 -15.01
C GLN A 465 -6.04 18.61 -14.57
N HIS A 466 -6.31 18.46 -13.26
CA HIS A 466 -6.97 17.28 -12.65
C HIS A 466 -6.16 15.98 -12.69
N GLU A 467 -4.89 16.05 -13.07
CA GLU A 467 -3.97 14.93 -13.02
C GLU A 467 -2.96 15.11 -11.88
N VAL A 468 -2.83 14.09 -11.02
CA VAL A 468 -1.82 14.06 -9.97
C VAL A 468 -0.67 13.19 -10.40
N ARG A 469 0.52 13.74 -10.42
CA ARG A 469 1.77 13.02 -10.60
C ARG A 469 2.58 13.11 -9.33
N GLY A 470 3.08 11.97 -8.87
CA GLY A 470 3.85 11.93 -7.64
C GLY A 470 4.96 10.90 -7.69
N GLN A 471 5.88 11.03 -6.75
CA GLN A 471 6.90 10.04 -6.47
C GLN A 471 6.96 9.78 -4.98
N LEU A 472 6.86 8.51 -4.60
CA LEU A 472 7.18 8.06 -3.25
C LEU A 472 8.70 7.89 -3.14
N LEU A 473 9.29 8.51 -2.14
CA LEU A 473 10.74 8.57 -1.94
C LEU A 473 11.18 7.84 -0.67
N ALA A 474 12.45 7.46 -0.61
CA ALA A 474 13.08 7.06 0.63
C ALA A 474 13.34 8.31 1.53
N PRO A 475 13.27 8.17 2.88
CA PRO A 475 12.96 6.98 3.65
C PRO A 475 11.45 6.83 3.89
N SER A 476 10.78 6.02 3.10
CA SER A 476 9.37 5.68 3.35
C SER A 476 9.27 4.25 3.84
N ALA A 477 8.51 4.05 4.91
CA ALA A 477 8.34 2.74 5.51
C ALA A 477 6.92 2.53 6.04
N VAL A 478 6.43 1.29 5.92
CA VAL A 478 5.16 0.85 6.51
C VAL A 478 5.40 -0.47 7.24
N THR A 479 5.09 -0.50 8.52
CA THR A 479 5.13 -1.71 9.36
C THR A 479 3.71 -2.20 9.61
N VAL A 480 3.47 -3.45 9.25
CA VAL A 480 2.18 -4.13 9.44
C VAL A 480 2.36 -5.22 10.48
N THR A 481 1.46 -5.28 11.48
CA THR A 481 1.51 -6.29 12.54
C THR A 481 0.38 -7.30 12.40
N GLN A 482 0.66 -8.55 12.75
CA GLN A 482 -0.28 -9.68 12.64
C GLN A 482 -0.94 -9.74 11.27
N LEU A 483 -0.12 -9.68 10.23
CA LEU A 483 -0.59 -9.83 8.85
C LEU A 483 -1.01 -11.30 8.63
N GLN A 484 -2.25 -11.49 8.21
CA GLN A 484 -2.79 -12.78 7.83
C GLN A 484 -3.20 -12.76 6.36
N ALA A 485 -2.70 -13.72 5.62
CA ALA A 485 -3.00 -13.86 4.20
C ALA A 485 -3.01 -15.34 3.82
N ALA A 486 -4.10 -15.84 3.26
CA ALA A 486 -4.21 -17.21 2.74
C ALA A 486 -3.66 -18.29 3.70
N GLY A 487 -3.90 -18.16 5.01
CA GLY A 487 -3.43 -19.10 6.03
C GLY A 487 -1.99 -18.90 6.50
N VAL A 488 -1.28 -17.93 5.97
CA VAL A 488 0.04 -17.51 6.46
C VAL A 488 -0.15 -16.41 7.50
N VAL A 489 0.49 -16.57 8.64
CA VAL A 489 0.51 -15.56 9.71
C VAL A 489 1.92 -14.99 9.81
N VAL A 490 2.02 -13.69 9.55
CA VAL A 490 3.25 -12.91 9.70
C VAL A 490 3.10 -11.99 10.91
N PRO A 491 3.85 -12.21 12.00
CA PRO A 491 3.73 -11.40 13.22
C PRO A 491 4.00 -9.91 12.96
N SER A 492 5.00 -9.62 12.15
CA SER A 492 5.36 -8.27 11.75
C SER A 492 6.03 -8.29 10.39
N ALA A 493 5.67 -7.34 9.53
CA ALA A 493 6.32 -7.10 8.26
C ALA A 493 6.55 -5.61 8.08
N THR A 494 7.76 -5.21 7.70
CA THR A 494 8.10 -3.82 7.40
C THR A 494 8.52 -3.71 5.94
N ILE A 495 7.86 -2.80 5.23
CA ILE A 495 8.14 -2.48 3.83
C ILE A 495 8.82 -1.12 3.79
N HIS A 496 10.00 -1.05 3.19
CA HIS A 496 10.73 0.20 2.94
C HIS A 496 10.84 0.45 1.45
N ILE A 497 10.72 1.69 1.04
CA ILE A 497 11.01 2.09 -0.34
C ILE A 497 12.52 2.22 -0.49
N LYS A 498 13.10 1.49 -1.44
CA LYS A 498 14.53 1.58 -1.80
C LYS A 498 14.75 2.51 -2.98
N GLU A 499 13.90 2.40 -3.99
CA GLU A 499 13.94 3.24 -5.18
C GLU A 499 12.63 3.99 -5.32
N PRO A 500 12.64 5.22 -5.84
CA PRO A 500 11.44 6.02 -6.00
C PRO A 500 10.37 5.31 -6.81
N VAL A 501 9.12 5.40 -6.35
CA VAL A 501 7.96 4.84 -7.05
C VAL A 501 7.16 5.99 -7.64
N SER A 502 7.08 6.05 -8.95
CA SER A 502 6.25 7.03 -9.63
C SER A 502 4.78 6.64 -9.55
N VAL A 503 3.92 7.61 -9.31
CA VAL A 503 2.45 7.44 -9.26
C VAL A 503 1.83 8.54 -10.11
N GLN A 504 0.87 8.18 -10.93
CA GLN A 504 0.11 9.09 -11.76
C GLN A 504 -1.38 8.76 -11.61
N CYS A 505 -2.18 9.75 -11.26
CA CYS A 505 -3.62 9.58 -11.02
C CYS A 505 -4.43 10.63 -11.77
N ALA A 506 -5.42 10.20 -12.55
CA ALA A 506 -6.46 11.05 -13.10
C ALA A 506 -7.60 11.14 -12.07
N LEU A 507 -7.81 12.33 -11.48
CA LEU A 507 -8.79 12.53 -10.40
C LEU A 507 -10.24 12.38 -10.88
N ALA A 508 -10.53 12.75 -12.13
CA ALA A 508 -11.87 12.69 -12.67
C ALA A 508 -12.42 11.27 -12.84
N SER A 509 -11.54 10.30 -13.15
CA SER A 509 -11.91 8.90 -13.39
C SER A 509 -11.45 7.95 -12.29
N ILE A 510 -10.75 8.44 -11.25
CA ILE A 510 -10.09 7.64 -10.21
C ILE A 510 -9.25 6.53 -10.87
N GLN A 511 -8.42 6.92 -11.81
CA GLN A 511 -7.52 6.03 -12.49
C GLN A 511 -6.07 6.37 -12.11
N CYS A 512 -5.43 5.45 -11.39
CA CYS A 512 -4.06 5.61 -10.94
C CYS A 512 -3.16 4.53 -11.53
N THR A 513 -1.96 4.92 -11.94
CA THR A 513 -0.89 4.01 -12.33
C THR A 513 0.32 4.26 -11.46
N GLY A 514 1.00 3.20 -11.06
CA GLY A 514 2.20 3.27 -10.23
C GLY A 514 3.31 2.37 -10.75
N GLY A 515 4.56 2.77 -10.51
CA GLY A 515 5.77 2.03 -10.84
C GLY A 515 6.56 2.65 -11.99
N PRO A 516 7.75 2.12 -12.30
CA PRO A 516 8.43 1.07 -11.52
C PRO A 516 8.93 1.55 -10.16
N GLY A 517 9.28 0.60 -9.30
CA GLY A 517 9.86 0.90 -7.98
C GLY A 517 10.33 -0.34 -7.25
N THR A 518 11.29 -0.17 -6.35
CA THR A 518 11.87 -1.26 -5.56
C THR A 518 11.63 -1.04 -4.07
N PHE A 519 11.12 -2.08 -3.43
CA PHE A 519 10.86 -2.11 -2.00
C PHE A 519 11.72 -3.16 -1.32
N SER A 520 12.18 -2.91 -0.11
CA SER A 520 12.67 -3.97 0.77
C SER A 520 11.56 -4.41 1.70
N LEU A 521 11.44 -5.72 1.87
CA LEU A 521 10.48 -6.35 2.77
C LEU A 521 11.26 -7.05 3.88
N GLN A 522 11.04 -6.64 5.12
CA GLN A 522 11.62 -7.25 6.30
C GLN A 522 10.54 -8.03 7.05
N ILE A 523 10.73 -9.34 7.11
CA ILE A 523 9.87 -10.27 7.87
C ILE A 523 10.79 -11.05 8.80
N PRO A 524 10.86 -10.69 10.09
CA PRO A 524 11.78 -11.35 11.03
C PRO A 524 11.50 -12.85 11.15
N THR A 525 10.25 -13.21 11.28
CA THR A 525 9.80 -14.60 11.37
C THR A 525 8.40 -14.70 10.77
N SER A 526 8.12 -15.83 10.13
CA SER A 526 6.78 -16.17 9.66
C SER A 526 6.49 -17.64 9.95
N ARG A 527 5.24 -17.98 10.09
CA ARG A 527 4.81 -19.38 10.28
C ARG A 527 3.91 -19.80 9.13
N LEU A 528 4.30 -20.86 8.47
CA LEU A 528 3.56 -21.47 7.37
C LEU A 528 3.30 -22.93 7.67
N ALA A 529 2.06 -23.33 7.73
CA ALA A 529 1.64 -24.73 7.95
C ALA A 529 2.31 -25.40 9.16
N GLY A 530 2.58 -24.65 10.24
CA GLY A 530 3.23 -25.15 11.44
C GLY A 530 4.77 -25.04 11.45
N TYR A 531 5.38 -24.70 10.32
CA TYR A 531 6.83 -24.52 10.19
C TYR A 531 7.23 -23.07 10.34
N ASP A 532 8.27 -22.82 11.12
CA ASP A 532 8.84 -21.48 11.27
C ASP A 532 9.83 -21.20 10.13
N LEU A 533 9.55 -20.10 9.42
CA LEU A 533 10.36 -19.62 8.30
C LEU A 533 11.16 -18.39 8.74
N LYS A 534 12.46 -18.41 8.52
CA LYS A 534 13.33 -17.25 8.68
C LYS A 534 13.74 -16.76 7.30
N LEU A 535 13.41 -15.50 7.01
CA LEU A 535 13.76 -14.83 5.78
C LEU A 535 14.88 -13.83 6.08
N ALA A 536 15.91 -13.83 5.25
CA ALA A 536 16.92 -12.78 5.32
C ALA A 536 16.41 -11.52 4.57
N ASP A 537 17.13 -11.02 3.60
CA ASP A 537 16.73 -9.86 2.82
C ASP A 537 15.70 -10.22 1.75
N SER A 538 14.61 -9.47 1.73
CA SER A 538 13.59 -9.61 0.70
C SER A 538 13.39 -8.29 -0.03
N THR A 539 13.30 -8.36 -1.34
CA THR A 539 13.04 -7.20 -2.19
C THR A 539 11.86 -7.46 -3.11
N ILE A 540 11.05 -6.44 -3.30
CA ILE A 540 9.91 -6.45 -4.23
C ILE A 540 10.21 -5.40 -5.29
N ALA A 541 10.37 -5.80 -6.53
CA ALA A 541 10.47 -4.91 -7.68
C ALA A 541 9.10 -4.81 -8.35
N LEU A 542 8.41 -3.73 -8.12
CA LEU A 542 7.14 -3.43 -8.75
C LEU A 542 7.41 -2.92 -10.18
N ARG A 543 6.85 -3.57 -11.18
CA ARG A 543 6.92 -3.10 -12.57
C ARG A 543 5.80 -2.13 -12.88
N ARG A 544 4.59 -2.48 -12.46
CA ARG A 544 3.39 -1.68 -12.69
C ARG A 544 2.33 -2.02 -11.65
N ALA A 545 1.65 -1.00 -11.19
CA ALA A 545 0.41 -1.12 -10.44
C ALA A 545 -0.64 -0.23 -11.09
N GLU A 546 -1.88 -0.65 -11.10
CA GLU A 546 -3.01 0.11 -11.64
C GLU A 546 -4.18 0.04 -10.68
N LEU A 547 -4.89 1.16 -10.57
CA LEU A 547 -6.17 1.26 -9.88
C LEU A 547 -7.13 1.97 -10.81
N VAL A 548 -8.24 1.33 -11.15
CA VAL A 548 -9.29 1.90 -12.00
C VAL A 548 -10.62 1.73 -11.26
N GLY A 549 -11.12 2.83 -10.72
CA GLY A 549 -12.29 2.78 -9.84
C GLY A 549 -12.03 1.91 -8.60
N THR A 550 -12.67 0.75 -8.53
CA THR A 550 -12.48 -0.24 -7.46
C THR A 550 -11.55 -1.40 -7.86
N SER A 551 -11.20 -1.49 -9.13
CA SER A 551 -10.37 -2.58 -9.65
C SER A 551 -8.90 -2.22 -9.55
N TRP A 552 -8.11 -3.14 -9.04
CA TRP A 552 -6.67 -2.97 -8.97
C TRP A 552 -5.91 -4.13 -9.62
N SER A 553 -4.74 -3.84 -10.15
CA SER A 553 -3.79 -4.84 -10.62
C SER A 553 -2.36 -4.44 -10.26
N ALA A 554 -1.49 -5.44 -10.06
CA ALA A 554 -0.08 -5.23 -9.80
C ALA A 554 0.76 -6.32 -10.45
N GLN A 555 1.90 -5.96 -11.00
CA GLN A 555 2.86 -6.88 -11.60
C GLN A 555 4.27 -6.54 -11.14
N GLY A 556 5.05 -7.56 -10.87
CA GLY A 556 6.40 -7.35 -10.37
C GLY A 556 7.18 -8.63 -10.15
N ALA A 557 8.29 -8.50 -9.47
CA ALA A 557 9.12 -9.62 -9.04
C ALA A 557 9.44 -9.49 -7.54
N VAL A 558 9.47 -10.62 -6.86
CA VAL A 558 9.91 -10.73 -5.47
C VAL A 558 11.21 -11.51 -5.46
N HIS A 559 12.19 -11.00 -4.77
CA HIS A 559 13.45 -11.69 -4.50
C HIS A 559 13.60 -11.85 -2.99
N VAL A 560 13.77 -13.09 -2.54
CA VAL A 560 13.96 -13.45 -1.13
C VAL A 560 15.28 -14.17 -1.00
N ALA A 561 16.22 -13.59 -0.30
CA ALA A 561 17.52 -14.19 -0.02
C ALA A 561 17.49 -14.94 1.31
N GLY A 562 18.23 -16.05 1.37
CA GLY A 562 18.50 -16.75 2.61
C GLY A 562 17.26 -17.30 3.34
N VAL A 563 16.34 -17.93 2.61
CA VAL A 563 15.19 -18.62 3.21
C VAL A 563 15.66 -19.86 3.94
N VAL A 564 15.41 -19.92 5.25
CA VAL A 564 15.70 -21.07 6.09
C VAL A 564 14.39 -21.55 6.72
N VAL A 565 14.07 -22.83 6.51
CA VAL A 565 12.95 -23.49 7.20
C VAL A 565 13.49 -24.12 8.46
N GLN A 566 13.05 -23.60 9.62
CA GLN A 566 13.39 -24.18 10.92
C GLN A 566 12.46 -25.36 11.20
N SER A 567 12.89 -26.32 11.96
CA SER A 567 12.09 -27.48 12.37
C SER A 567 11.89 -28.58 11.31
N LEU A 568 12.61 -28.57 10.20
CA LEU A 568 12.66 -29.74 9.33
C LEU A 568 13.59 -30.82 9.91
N PRO A 569 13.24 -32.11 9.73
CA PRO A 569 14.08 -33.22 10.22
C PRO A 569 15.45 -33.28 9.52
N LEU A 570 15.56 -32.68 8.33
CA LEU A 570 16.81 -32.50 7.58
C LEU A 570 17.08 -31.00 7.40
N PRO A 571 18.31 -30.53 7.71
CA PRO A 571 18.69 -29.15 7.51
C PRO A 571 18.74 -28.86 6.00
N VAL A 572 17.90 -27.94 5.53
CA VAL A 572 17.92 -27.45 4.18
C VAL A 572 18.82 -26.20 4.10
N PRO A 573 19.71 -26.07 3.11
CA PRO A 573 20.55 -24.89 2.97
C PRO A 573 19.69 -23.65 2.76
N ALA A 574 20.19 -22.51 3.19
CA ALA A 574 19.58 -21.24 2.86
C ALA A 574 19.48 -21.11 1.34
N THR A 575 18.28 -20.92 0.84
CA THR A 575 18.01 -20.82 -0.60
C THR A 575 17.55 -19.41 -0.97
N ASN A 576 17.90 -19.00 -2.19
CA ASN A 576 17.43 -17.73 -2.74
C ASN A 576 16.24 -17.99 -3.67
N TRP A 577 15.21 -17.22 -3.49
CA TRP A 577 13.98 -17.37 -4.26
C TRP A 577 13.68 -16.12 -5.06
N ARG A 578 13.28 -16.32 -6.29
CA ARG A 578 12.78 -15.27 -7.18
C ARG A 578 11.41 -15.69 -7.67
N ALA A 579 10.44 -14.80 -7.50
CA ALA A 579 9.09 -15.01 -7.99
C ALA A 579 8.70 -13.83 -8.89
N GLU A 580 8.19 -14.11 -10.08
CA GLU A 580 7.50 -13.13 -10.89
C GLU A 580 6.00 -13.28 -10.64
N PHE A 581 5.32 -12.20 -10.32
CA PHE A 581 3.91 -12.23 -9.96
C PHE A 581 3.06 -11.27 -10.76
N SER A 582 1.81 -11.65 -10.93
CA SER A 582 0.71 -10.80 -11.32
C SER A 582 -0.44 -10.99 -10.34
N ALA A 583 -0.93 -9.90 -9.79
CA ALA A 583 -2.00 -9.89 -8.79
C ALA A 583 -3.09 -8.91 -9.20
N ASN A 584 -4.33 -9.23 -8.88
CA ASN A 584 -5.48 -8.36 -9.03
C ASN A 584 -6.52 -8.73 -7.95
N GLN A 585 -7.68 -8.11 -7.97
CA GLN A 585 -8.74 -8.39 -7.01
C GLN A 585 -9.26 -9.84 -7.05
N ALA A 586 -9.09 -10.57 -8.15
CA ALA A 586 -9.51 -11.97 -8.26
C ALA A 586 -8.51 -12.93 -7.62
N GLY A 587 -7.21 -12.59 -7.66
CA GLY A 587 -6.19 -13.47 -7.11
C GLY A 587 -4.77 -13.06 -7.48
N VAL A 588 -3.83 -13.95 -7.18
CA VAL A 588 -2.41 -13.82 -7.51
C VAL A 588 -1.94 -15.06 -8.29
N LYS A 589 -1.14 -14.82 -9.31
CA LYS A 589 -0.38 -15.84 -10.03
C LYS A 589 1.10 -15.51 -9.91
N ALA A 590 1.90 -16.51 -9.58
CA ALA A 590 3.33 -16.34 -9.43
C ALA A 590 4.09 -17.50 -10.10
N GLU A 591 5.18 -17.18 -10.77
CA GLU A 591 6.18 -18.15 -11.22
C GLU A 591 7.41 -18.00 -10.34
N VAL A 592 7.73 -19.08 -9.62
CA VAL A 592 8.71 -19.07 -8.54
C VAL A 592 9.92 -19.89 -8.94
N HIS A 593 11.10 -19.35 -8.77
CA HIS A 593 12.39 -20.01 -9.01
C HIS A 593 13.22 -20.02 -7.74
N GLY A 594 13.60 -21.23 -7.32
CA GLY A 594 14.51 -21.43 -6.19
C GLY A 594 15.94 -21.68 -6.68
N HIS A 595 16.89 -20.97 -6.08
CA HIS A 595 18.31 -21.05 -6.40
C HIS A 595 19.12 -21.50 -5.19
N LEU A 596 20.11 -22.34 -5.42
CA LEU A 596 21.12 -22.65 -4.41
C LEU A 596 22.01 -21.41 -4.19
N PRO A 597 22.79 -21.38 -3.11
CA PRO A 597 23.79 -20.32 -2.86
C PRO A 597 24.79 -20.16 -4.01
N SER A 598 25.01 -21.21 -4.80
CA SER A 598 25.83 -21.19 -6.01
C SER A 598 25.21 -20.38 -7.18
N GLY A 599 23.94 -19.95 -7.06
CA GLY A 599 23.18 -19.28 -8.13
C GLY A 599 22.46 -20.24 -9.08
N GLU A 600 22.64 -21.55 -8.93
CA GLU A 600 21.99 -22.54 -9.77
C GLU A 600 20.50 -22.64 -9.46
N ARG A 601 19.64 -22.59 -10.50
CA ARG A 601 18.21 -22.80 -10.39
C ARG A 601 17.88 -24.27 -10.22
N VAL A 602 17.34 -24.63 -9.08
CA VAL A 602 16.99 -26.01 -8.75
C VAL A 602 15.49 -26.23 -8.58
N VAL A 603 14.72 -25.18 -8.30
CA VAL A 603 13.27 -25.26 -8.14
C VAL A 603 12.58 -24.34 -9.15
N THR A 604 11.52 -24.83 -9.74
CA THR A 604 10.57 -24.03 -10.52
C THR A 604 9.17 -24.40 -10.07
N ALA A 605 8.35 -23.39 -9.74
CA ALA A 605 6.98 -23.63 -9.34
C ALA A 605 6.05 -22.52 -9.87
N LYS A 606 4.83 -22.91 -10.22
CA LYS A 606 3.73 -21.99 -10.53
C LYS A 606 2.73 -22.05 -9.39
N ILE A 607 2.38 -20.90 -8.87
CA ILE A 607 1.43 -20.73 -7.77
C ILE A 607 0.27 -19.89 -8.28
N GLU A 608 -0.93 -20.34 -8.05
CA GLU A 608 -2.14 -19.58 -8.30
C GLU A 608 -3.01 -19.57 -7.03
N GLN A 609 -3.51 -18.40 -6.65
CA GLN A 609 -4.37 -18.21 -5.50
C GLN A 609 -5.55 -17.33 -5.87
N THR A 610 -6.78 -17.81 -5.68
CA THR A 610 -8.00 -17.00 -5.81
C THR A 610 -8.37 -16.44 -4.44
N PHE A 611 -8.71 -15.14 -4.36
CA PHE A 611 -9.04 -14.51 -3.08
C PHE A 611 -10.48 -14.78 -2.65
N ALA A 612 -11.44 -14.69 -3.59
CA ALA A 612 -12.86 -14.85 -3.28
C ALA A 612 -13.22 -16.25 -2.78
N GLU A 613 -12.64 -17.28 -3.42
CA GLU A 613 -12.90 -18.68 -3.07
C GLU A 613 -11.88 -19.24 -2.07
N GLY A 614 -10.78 -18.51 -1.81
CA GLY A 614 -9.69 -18.96 -0.98
C GLY A 614 -8.95 -20.17 -1.55
N LYS A 615 -9.19 -20.56 -2.81
CA LYS A 615 -8.56 -21.71 -3.45
C LYS A 615 -7.18 -21.37 -3.99
N GLY A 616 -6.23 -22.28 -3.79
CA GLY A 616 -4.89 -22.14 -4.34
C GLY A 616 -4.39 -23.44 -4.95
N SER A 617 -3.40 -23.34 -5.82
CA SER A 617 -2.69 -24.47 -6.40
C SER A 617 -1.19 -24.16 -6.54
N LEU A 618 -0.38 -25.19 -6.43
CA LEU A 618 1.05 -25.18 -6.69
C LEU A 618 1.41 -26.31 -7.62
N ARG A 619 2.03 -26.00 -8.75
CA ARG A 619 2.67 -26.98 -9.61
C ARG A 619 4.13 -26.64 -9.72
N GLY A 620 4.98 -27.55 -9.29
CA GLY A 620 6.40 -27.29 -9.23
C GLY A 620 7.26 -28.50 -9.48
N SER A 621 8.53 -28.23 -9.73
CA SER A 621 9.56 -29.24 -9.88
C SER A 621 10.85 -28.80 -9.19
N LEU A 622 11.52 -29.76 -8.57
CA LEU A 622 12.90 -29.66 -8.11
C LEU A 622 13.76 -30.52 -9.02
N GLY A 623 14.77 -29.93 -9.57
CA GLY A 623 15.72 -30.61 -10.46
C GLY A 623 15.26 -30.66 -11.93
N PRO A 624 15.79 -31.65 -12.71
CA PRO A 624 16.61 -32.77 -12.29
C PRO A 624 17.99 -32.36 -11.75
N LEU A 625 18.27 -32.78 -10.49
CA LEU A 625 19.59 -32.61 -9.89
C LEU A 625 20.49 -33.75 -10.35
N GLN A 626 21.51 -33.43 -11.12
CA GLN A 626 22.50 -34.41 -11.55
C GLN A 626 23.72 -34.37 -10.63
N PHE A 627 24.05 -35.48 -9.99
CA PHE A 627 25.18 -35.61 -9.11
C PHE A 627 26.38 -36.19 -9.89
N ASN A 628 27.59 -35.83 -9.48
CA ASN A 628 28.84 -36.42 -9.94
C ASN A 628 29.90 -36.36 -8.84
N ALA A 629 30.80 -37.35 -8.82
CA ALA A 629 31.77 -37.51 -7.73
C ALA A 629 32.76 -36.36 -7.57
N LYS A 630 33.06 -35.63 -8.65
CA LYS A 630 34.09 -34.58 -8.66
C LYS A 630 33.54 -33.21 -8.29
N GLU A 631 32.47 -32.82 -8.91
CA GLU A 631 31.99 -31.43 -8.86
C GLU A 631 30.74 -31.23 -8.05
N ARG A 632 29.83 -32.21 -8.06
CA ARG A 632 28.47 -32.04 -7.58
C ARG A 632 27.99 -33.20 -6.71
N ARG A 633 28.46 -33.21 -5.47
CA ARG A 633 27.97 -34.10 -4.41
C ARG A 633 26.87 -33.42 -3.62
N LEU A 634 25.97 -34.20 -3.04
CA LEU A 634 24.91 -33.67 -2.19
C LEU A 634 25.46 -32.87 -1.02
N ARG A 635 26.54 -33.29 -0.39
CA ARG A 635 27.21 -32.56 0.71
C ARG A 635 27.81 -31.22 0.28
N LYS A 636 28.25 -31.08 -0.97
CA LYS A 636 28.67 -29.77 -1.48
C LYS A 636 27.50 -28.82 -1.68
N LEU A 637 26.32 -29.35 -2.03
CA LEU A 637 25.09 -28.58 -2.16
C LEU A 637 24.47 -28.23 -0.82
N VAL A 638 24.58 -29.14 0.15
CA VAL A 638 23.99 -29.05 1.48
C VAL A 638 25.05 -29.36 2.54
N PRO A 639 25.96 -28.43 2.85
CA PRO A 639 27.07 -28.68 3.80
C PRO A 639 26.65 -29.04 5.23
N THR A 640 25.41 -28.79 5.59
CA THR A 640 24.82 -29.06 6.91
C THR A 640 24.39 -30.51 7.08
N LEU A 641 24.47 -31.35 6.03
CA LEU A 641 24.15 -32.77 6.14
C LEU A 641 25.19 -33.50 6.95
N PRO A 642 24.78 -34.53 7.72
CA PRO A 642 25.72 -35.36 8.46
C PRO A 642 26.67 -36.12 7.52
N ASP A 643 27.88 -36.37 8.00
CA ASP A 643 28.92 -37.09 7.21
C ASP A 643 28.47 -38.46 6.73
N SER A 644 27.46 -39.01 7.38
CA SER A 644 26.86 -40.31 7.07
C SER A 644 25.90 -40.30 5.87
N LEU A 645 25.66 -39.17 5.22
CA LEU A 645 24.75 -39.08 4.06
C LEU A 645 25.39 -38.25 2.95
N ASP A 646 25.65 -38.88 1.83
CA ASP A 646 26.11 -38.20 0.59
C ASP A 646 25.58 -38.90 -0.66
N LEU A 647 25.17 -38.12 -1.67
CA LEU A 647 24.89 -38.60 -3.01
C LEU A 647 26.05 -38.15 -3.93
N ILE A 648 26.62 -39.12 -4.59
CA ILE A 648 27.87 -38.98 -5.36
C ILE A 648 27.61 -39.00 -6.86
N ASP A 649 26.63 -39.77 -7.33
CA ASP A 649 26.32 -39.93 -8.74
C ASP A 649 24.82 -40.17 -8.92
N GLY A 650 24.32 -39.95 -10.19
CA GLY A 650 22.93 -40.18 -10.56
C GLY A 650 22.08 -38.93 -10.67
N ARG A 651 20.79 -39.12 -10.80
CA ARG A 651 19.81 -38.05 -11.04
C ARG A 651 18.66 -38.13 -10.04
N LEU A 652 18.25 -36.97 -9.51
CA LEU A 652 17.08 -36.83 -8.64
C LEU A 652 16.19 -35.73 -9.17
N ALA A 653 14.92 -36.02 -9.34
CA ALA A 653 13.88 -35.05 -9.69
C ALA A 653 12.68 -35.22 -8.79
N VAL A 654 12.04 -34.11 -8.42
CA VAL A 654 10.77 -34.12 -7.69
C VAL A 654 9.79 -33.19 -8.40
N THR A 655 8.58 -33.67 -8.61
CA THR A 655 7.47 -32.83 -9.10
C THR A 655 6.34 -32.85 -8.09
N ALA A 656 5.66 -31.71 -7.91
CA ALA A 656 4.55 -31.57 -7.00
C ALA A 656 3.36 -30.90 -7.70
N ASP A 657 2.17 -31.43 -7.48
CA ASP A 657 0.90 -30.83 -7.85
C ASP A 657 0.00 -30.84 -6.61
N LEU A 658 -0.15 -29.67 -6.01
CA LEU A 658 -0.83 -29.47 -4.74
C LEU A 658 -1.94 -28.45 -4.92
N ALA A 659 -3.05 -28.66 -4.24
CA ALA A 659 -4.15 -27.70 -4.20
C ALA A 659 -4.61 -27.52 -2.75
N TRP A 660 -5.06 -26.32 -2.41
CA TRP A 660 -5.57 -26.00 -1.08
C TRP A 660 -6.78 -25.09 -1.15
N SER A 661 -7.51 -25.05 -0.06
CA SER A 661 -8.52 -24.02 0.18
C SER A 661 -8.29 -23.39 1.56
N ALA A 662 -8.39 -22.07 1.61
CA ALA A 662 -8.48 -21.35 2.87
C ALA A 662 -9.93 -21.46 3.34
N GLY A 663 -10.19 -22.13 4.43
CA GLY A 663 -11.55 -22.30 4.95
C GLY A 663 -12.19 -20.94 5.25
N GLY A 664 -13.37 -20.64 4.69
CA GLY A 664 -14.16 -19.41 4.80
C GLY A 664 -14.04 -18.60 6.11
N ALA A 665 -15.11 -18.33 6.85
CA ALA A 665 -15.06 -17.60 8.14
C ALA A 665 -14.11 -18.20 9.20
N ALA A 666 -13.69 -19.46 9.07
CA ALA A 666 -12.71 -20.11 9.93
C ALA A 666 -11.27 -19.62 9.72
N ALA A 667 -10.93 -19.07 8.55
CA ALA A 667 -9.62 -18.46 8.30
C ALA A 667 -9.41 -17.19 9.14
N VAL A 668 -10.50 -16.51 9.51
CA VAL A 668 -10.48 -15.33 10.39
C VAL A 668 -10.17 -15.73 11.83
N GLN A 669 -10.36 -16.99 12.21
CA GLN A 669 -10.08 -17.55 13.53
C GLN A 669 -8.76 -18.33 13.63
N GLY A 670 -7.89 -18.26 12.60
CA GLY A 670 -6.58 -18.92 12.63
C GLY A 670 -6.62 -20.43 12.39
N GLN A 671 -7.74 -20.98 11.96
CA GLN A 671 -7.86 -22.37 11.52
C GLN A 671 -7.61 -22.48 10.01
N GLY A 672 -6.49 -22.85 9.73
CA GLY A 672 -5.72 -23.46 8.69
C GLY A 672 -6.24 -23.55 7.25
N VAL A 673 -5.32 -23.35 6.36
CA VAL A 673 -5.36 -23.85 4.98
C VAL A 673 -5.62 -25.36 5.02
N VAL A 674 -6.65 -25.81 4.32
CA VAL A 674 -6.92 -27.25 4.11
C VAL A 674 -6.23 -27.64 2.82
N LEU A 675 -5.21 -28.51 2.90
CA LEU A 675 -4.59 -29.11 1.73
C LEU A 675 -5.50 -30.18 1.18
N HIS A 676 -5.86 -30.06 -0.07
CA HIS A 676 -6.60 -31.10 -0.81
C HIS A 676 -5.66 -32.25 -1.20
N PRO A 677 -6.21 -33.44 -1.53
CA PRO A 677 -5.39 -34.52 -2.03
C PRO A 677 -4.56 -34.08 -3.23
N GLY A 678 -3.28 -34.07 -3.08
CA GLY A 678 -2.31 -33.72 -4.11
C GLY A 678 -1.37 -34.85 -4.44
N SER A 679 -0.46 -34.63 -5.37
CA SER A 679 0.55 -35.61 -5.76
C SER A 679 1.95 -35.02 -5.71
N VAL A 680 2.88 -35.81 -5.20
CA VAL A 680 4.31 -35.53 -5.25
C VAL A 680 4.98 -36.76 -5.90
N THR A 681 5.67 -36.55 -6.99
CA THR A 681 6.42 -37.62 -7.67
C THR A 681 7.91 -37.41 -7.43
N VAL A 682 8.56 -38.40 -6.83
CA VAL A 682 10.01 -38.44 -6.63
C VAL A 682 10.59 -39.43 -7.61
N GLN A 683 11.44 -38.98 -8.48
CA GLN A 683 12.14 -39.80 -9.46
C GLN A 683 13.63 -39.80 -9.13
N ALA A 684 14.14 -40.99 -8.87
CA ALA A 684 15.55 -41.25 -8.65
C ALA A 684 16.05 -42.16 -9.75
N ASP A 685 17.07 -41.75 -10.49
CA ASP A 685 17.63 -42.52 -11.59
C ASP A 685 19.11 -42.74 -11.29
N ASN A 686 19.50 -44.03 -11.15
CA ASN A 686 20.87 -44.50 -10.95
C ASN A 686 21.64 -43.75 -9.85
N LEU A 687 20.93 -43.40 -8.73
CA LEU A 687 21.58 -42.71 -7.63
C LEU A 687 22.60 -43.60 -6.94
N SER A 688 23.77 -43.02 -6.69
CA SER A 688 24.85 -43.67 -5.96
C SER A 688 25.36 -42.76 -4.88
N GLY A 689 25.63 -43.32 -3.71
CA GLY A 689 26.05 -42.54 -2.56
C GLY A 689 26.34 -43.38 -1.32
N ILE A 690 26.46 -42.66 -0.22
CA ILE A 690 26.76 -43.28 1.10
C ILE A 690 25.56 -42.90 2.02
N PHE A 691 25.04 -43.91 2.64
CA PHE A 691 24.03 -43.79 3.70
C PHE A 691 24.51 -44.45 4.99
N ARG A 692 24.80 -43.68 6.01
CA ARG A 692 25.56 -44.05 7.18
C ARG A 692 26.90 -44.62 6.76
N GLU A 693 27.16 -45.90 6.90
CA GLU A 693 28.39 -46.53 6.48
C GLU A 693 28.19 -47.46 5.27
N ILE A 694 27.01 -47.42 4.65
CA ILE A 694 26.62 -48.29 3.55
C ILE A 694 26.76 -47.53 2.24
N ALA A 695 27.54 -48.05 1.31
CA ALA A 695 27.59 -47.54 -0.04
C ALA A 695 26.49 -48.20 -0.90
N VAL A 696 25.69 -47.35 -1.56
CA VAL A 696 24.60 -47.77 -2.44
C VAL A 696 24.93 -47.30 -3.82
N GLN A 697 24.78 -48.14 -4.83
CA GLN A 697 25.02 -47.84 -6.23
C GLN A 697 23.80 -48.21 -7.08
N GLY A 698 23.47 -47.30 -8.01
CA GLY A 698 22.42 -47.57 -9.00
C GLY A 698 21.02 -47.66 -8.43
N PHE A 699 20.73 -46.91 -7.41
CA PHE A 699 19.38 -46.83 -6.84
C PHE A 699 18.46 -46.10 -7.81
N SER A 700 17.39 -46.77 -8.25
CA SER A 700 16.39 -46.19 -9.13
C SER A 700 14.99 -46.50 -8.68
N THR A 701 14.13 -45.47 -8.69
CA THR A 701 12.72 -45.60 -8.34
C THR A 701 11.92 -44.40 -8.84
N THR A 702 10.62 -44.61 -9.01
CA THR A 702 9.64 -43.54 -9.23
C THR A 702 8.54 -43.68 -8.18
N LEU A 703 8.58 -42.85 -7.17
CA LEU A 703 7.58 -42.80 -6.10
C LEU A 703 6.52 -41.75 -6.43
N VAL A 704 5.28 -42.17 -6.62
CA VAL A 704 4.14 -41.29 -6.74
C VAL A 704 3.42 -41.26 -5.41
N LEU A 705 3.60 -40.17 -4.69
CA LEU A 705 3.05 -39.93 -3.38
C LEU A 705 1.74 -39.15 -3.50
N LYS A 706 0.74 -39.51 -2.73
CA LYS A 706 -0.46 -38.67 -2.49
C LYS A 706 -0.30 -38.00 -1.14
N THR A 707 -0.69 -36.74 -1.07
CA THR A 707 -0.80 -36.00 0.19
C THR A 707 -2.25 -35.93 0.61
N THR A 708 -2.55 -36.15 1.88
CA THR A 708 -3.87 -35.94 2.45
C THR A 708 -3.71 -35.03 3.66
N GLY A 709 -4.01 -33.72 3.45
CA GLY A 709 -3.63 -32.69 4.41
C GLY A 709 -2.11 -32.44 4.45
N PHE A 710 -1.66 -31.65 5.43
CA PHE A 710 -0.23 -31.35 5.61
C PHE A 710 0.54 -32.41 6.36
N ASP A 711 -0.14 -33.38 6.95
CA ASP A 711 0.44 -34.33 7.88
C ASP A 711 0.55 -35.76 7.33
N GLN A 712 -0.16 -36.10 6.26
CA GLN A 712 -0.17 -37.43 5.71
C GLN A 712 0.37 -37.53 4.30
N ILE A 713 1.34 -38.41 4.10
CA ILE A 713 1.95 -38.72 2.81
C ILE A 713 1.90 -40.23 2.63
N ALA A 714 1.34 -40.71 1.53
CA ALA A 714 1.33 -42.15 1.23
C ALA A 714 1.64 -42.36 -0.26
N THR A 715 2.21 -43.51 -0.60
CA THR A 715 2.32 -43.91 -2.01
C THR A 715 0.93 -44.06 -2.63
N ARG A 716 0.79 -43.62 -3.85
CA ARG A 716 -0.47 -43.77 -4.61
C ARG A 716 -0.66 -45.22 -5.04
N GLN A 717 0.42 -45.86 -5.37
CA GLN A 717 0.53 -47.28 -5.72
C GLN A 717 1.96 -47.74 -5.32
N PRO A 718 2.16 -49.04 -5.01
CA PRO A 718 3.49 -49.56 -4.71
C PRO A 718 4.49 -49.21 -5.82
N ALA A 719 5.64 -48.69 -5.44
CA ALA A 719 6.66 -48.25 -6.35
C ALA A 719 7.77 -49.28 -6.53
N ALA A 720 8.14 -49.59 -7.77
CA ALA A 720 9.30 -50.43 -8.05
C ALA A 720 10.60 -49.72 -7.67
N VAL A 721 11.46 -50.44 -6.95
CA VAL A 721 12.80 -50.00 -6.54
C VAL A 721 13.80 -50.97 -7.06
N THR A 722 14.85 -50.48 -7.68
CA THR A 722 15.99 -51.25 -8.14
C THR A 722 17.26 -50.66 -7.58
N VAL A 723 18.19 -51.52 -7.16
CA VAL A 723 19.52 -51.13 -6.71
C VAL A 723 20.55 -52.04 -7.35
N ALA A 724 21.53 -51.48 -8.01
CA ALA A 724 22.53 -52.26 -8.67
C ALA A 724 23.45 -52.98 -7.66
N SER A 725 23.90 -52.26 -6.63
CA SER A 725 24.75 -52.82 -5.61
C SER A 725 24.61 -52.10 -4.27
N VAL A 726 24.62 -52.81 -3.19
CA VAL A 726 24.70 -52.34 -1.81
C VAL A 726 25.93 -52.96 -1.16
N GLN A 727 26.88 -52.12 -0.76
CA GLN A 727 28.14 -52.53 -0.14
C GLN A 727 28.05 -52.33 1.39
N THR A 728 27.85 -53.41 2.07
CA THR A 728 27.82 -53.41 3.57
C THR A 728 29.12 -53.97 4.18
N GLY A 729 30.12 -54.22 3.32
CA GLY A 729 31.27 -55.10 3.60
C GLY A 729 31.08 -56.44 2.88
N ILE A 730 29.86 -56.77 2.58
CA ILE A 730 29.44 -57.87 1.67
C ILE A 730 28.58 -57.22 0.63
N GLU A 731 28.83 -57.60 -0.67
CA GLU A 731 28.09 -57.06 -1.77
C GLU A 731 26.75 -57.76 -1.95
N LEU A 732 25.68 -56.97 -1.94
CA LEU A 732 24.38 -57.39 -2.39
C LEU A 732 24.17 -56.75 -3.79
N SER A 733 23.89 -57.49 -4.79
CA SER A 733 23.71 -56.98 -6.15
C SER A 733 22.33 -57.28 -6.73
N ASN A 734 21.97 -56.54 -7.75
CA ASN A 734 20.70 -56.68 -8.51
C ASN A 734 19.45 -56.72 -7.64
N LEU A 735 19.41 -55.87 -6.59
CA LEU A 735 18.26 -55.79 -5.70
C LEU A 735 17.06 -55.18 -6.40
N LYS A 736 15.92 -55.88 -6.36
CA LYS A 736 14.63 -55.46 -6.91
C LYS A 736 13.56 -55.67 -5.83
N THR A 737 12.68 -54.69 -5.72
CA THR A 737 11.58 -54.76 -4.73
C THR A 737 10.46 -53.77 -5.09
N THR A 738 9.32 -53.90 -4.48
CA THR A 738 8.26 -52.91 -4.50
C THR A 738 8.06 -52.34 -3.11
N VAL A 739 7.88 -51.01 -3.02
CA VAL A 739 7.78 -50.28 -1.77
C VAL A 739 6.44 -49.55 -1.72
N ASP A 740 5.73 -49.70 -0.63
CA ASP A 740 4.56 -48.93 -0.29
C ASP A 740 4.82 -48.18 1.01
N LEU A 741 4.58 -46.86 1.04
CA LEU A 741 4.93 -45.98 2.12
C LEU A 741 3.69 -45.25 2.61
N ASN A 742 3.46 -45.25 3.92
CA ASN A 742 2.46 -44.42 4.57
C ASN A 742 3.11 -43.68 5.74
N TRP A 743 3.11 -42.37 5.69
CA TRP A 743 3.79 -41.57 6.68
C TRP A 743 2.90 -40.46 7.23
N THR A 744 2.64 -40.47 8.54
CA THR A 744 2.10 -39.33 9.26
C THR A 744 3.29 -38.55 9.82
N LEU A 745 3.50 -37.29 9.33
CA LEU A 745 4.69 -36.49 9.66
C LEU A 745 4.83 -36.17 11.14
N SER A 746 3.70 -36.07 11.86
CA SER A 746 3.65 -35.92 13.31
C SER A 746 3.82 -37.24 14.09
N GLY A 747 3.89 -38.40 13.41
CA GLY A 747 3.97 -39.74 14.01
C GLY A 747 5.40 -40.21 14.31
N ALA A 748 5.51 -41.45 14.79
CA ALA A 748 6.77 -42.05 15.15
C ALA A 748 7.72 -42.35 13.98
N GLY A 749 7.22 -42.23 12.73
CA GLY A 749 7.97 -42.49 11.52
C GLY A 749 7.10 -43.07 10.41
N PRO A 750 7.66 -43.31 9.21
CA PRO A 750 6.91 -43.90 8.13
C PRO A 750 6.63 -45.37 8.37
N VAL A 751 5.39 -45.82 8.07
CA VAL A 751 5.08 -47.22 7.88
C VAL A 751 5.47 -47.62 6.47
N VAL A 752 6.31 -48.65 6.33
CA VAL A 752 6.88 -49.09 5.06
C VAL A 752 6.57 -50.55 4.82
N ASP A 753 5.87 -50.85 3.73
CA ASP A 753 5.69 -52.22 3.24
C ASP A 753 6.63 -52.45 2.05
N VAL A 754 7.54 -53.37 2.17
CA VAL A 754 8.46 -53.78 1.14
C VAL A 754 8.06 -55.20 0.69
N ARG A 755 7.81 -55.40 -0.62
CA ARG A 755 7.36 -56.68 -1.16
C ARG A 755 8.23 -57.13 -2.29
N ASP A 756 8.21 -58.43 -2.54
CA ASP A 756 8.90 -59.08 -3.66
C ASP A 756 10.40 -58.74 -3.69
N ILE A 757 11.02 -58.78 -2.52
CA ILE A 757 12.44 -58.49 -2.40
C ILE A 757 13.23 -59.62 -3.09
N GLN A 758 13.99 -59.26 -4.08
CA GLN A 758 14.87 -60.17 -4.81
C GLN A 758 16.26 -59.53 -4.98
N GLY A 759 17.28 -60.33 -4.80
CA GLY A 759 18.65 -59.84 -4.96
C GLY A 759 19.64 -61.02 -5.11
N GLU A 760 20.89 -60.67 -5.39
CA GLU A 760 21.98 -61.63 -5.51
C GLU A 760 22.95 -61.45 -4.32
N LEU A 761 23.31 -62.53 -3.74
CA LEU A 761 24.24 -62.59 -2.61
C LEU A 761 25.16 -63.80 -2.80
N PHE A 762 26.48 -63.60 -2.72
CA PHE A 762 27.46 -64.65 -2.86
C PHE A 762 27.28 -65.58 -4.12
N GLY A 763 26.83 -64.98 -5.23
CA GLY A 763 26.57 -65.67 -6.48
C GLY A 763 25.30 -66.48 -6.58
N GLY A 764 24.55 -66.54 -5.49
CA GLY A 764 23.19 -67.08 -5.42
C GLY A 764 22.14 -66.01 -5.30
N THR A 765 20.90 -66.43 -5.10
CA THR A 765 19.78 -65.53 -4.98
C THR A 765 19.27 -65.46 -3.56
N MET A 766 18.85 -64.24 -3.18
CA MET A 766 18.07 -64.02 -1.94
C MET A 766 16.67 -63.53 -2.27
N THR A 767 15.67 -64.01 -1.56
CA THR A 767 14.27 -63.59 -1.69
C THR A 767 13.60 -63.39 -0.39
N CYS A 768 12.76 -62.34 -0.28
CA CYS A 768 11.88 -62.16 0.85
C CYS A 768 10.50 -61.69 0.32
N PRO A 769 9.41 -62.38 0.61
CA PRO A 769 8.10 -62.02 0.06
C PRO A 769 7.58 -60.68 0.54
N ALA A 770 7.75 -60.39 1.79
CA ALA A 770 7.28 -59.12 2.35
C ALA A 770 8.02 -58.76 3.65
N VAL A 771 8.22 -57.48 3.85
CA VAL A 771 8.70 -56.87 5.07
C VAL A 771 7.78 -55.71 5.43
N HIS A 772 7.19 -55.77 6.61
CA HIS A 772 6.38 -54.67 7.17
C HIS A 772 7.13 -54.00 8.30
N ILE A 773 7.37 -52.73 8.19
CA ILE A 773 8.07 -51.93 9.22
C ILE A 773 7.11 -50.84 9.69
N ASP A 774 6.67 -50.92 10.92
CA ASP A 774 5.88 -49.93 11.63
C ASP A 774 6.68 -49.45 12.87
N PRO A 775 7.29 -48.27 12.84
CA PRO A 775 8.05 -47.75 13.99
C PRO A 775 7.27 -47.64 15.28
N ALA A 776 5.93 -47.54 15.20
CA ALA A 776 5.07 -47.47 16.36
C ALA A 776 4.77 -48.87 16.96
N LYS A 777 5.05 -49.98 16.23
CA LYS A 777 4.71 -51.35 16.61
C LYS A 777 5.89 -52.33 16.40
N PRO A 778 7.03 -52.10 17.03
CA PRO A 778 8.10 -53.10 17.00
C PRO A 778 7.69 -54.37 17.79
N PRO A 779 8.25 -55.56 17.49
CA PRO A 779 9.25 -55.87 16.50
C PRO A 779 8.64 -56.14 15.10
N ALA A 780 9.42 -55.86 14.03
CA ALA A 780 9.11 -56.31 12.69
C ALA A 780 9.75 -57.67 12.43
N GLN A 781 9.04 -58.61 11.80
CA GLN A 781 9.51 -59.97 11.54
C GLN A 781 9.30 -60.34 10.08
N TRP A 782 10.27 -61.01 9.49
CA TRP A 782 10.21 -61.58 8.16
C TRP A 782 11.17 -62.76 7.98
N THR A 783 10.97 -63.47 6.87
CA THR A 783 11.86 -64.61 6.56
C THR A 783 12.61 -64.33 5.26
N LEU A 784 13.93 -64.35 5.32
CA LEU A 784 14.81 -64.29 4.16
C LEU A 784 15.11 -65.71 3.69
N SER A 785 14.87 -65.94 2.39
CA SER A 785 15.21 -67.23 1.72
C SER A 785 16.45 -67.04 0.86
N LEU A 786 17.39 -67.94 0.99
CA LEU A 786 18.66 -68.00 0.24
C LEU A 786 18.65 -69.22 -0.65
N ARG A 787 19.05 -69.09 -1.92
CA ARG A 787 19.12 -70.20 -2.90
C ARG A 787 20.43 -70.10 -3.67
N GLU A 788 21.04 -71.27 -3.85
CA GLU A 788 22.26 -71.44 -4.66
C GLU A 788 23.43 -70.55 -4.24
N ILE A 789 23.55 -70.25 -2.92
CA ILE A 789 24.63 -69.45 -2.37
C ILE A 789 25.93 -70.20 -2.54
N ASP A 790 26.93 -69.65 -3.20
CA ASP A 790 28.23 -70.27 -3.46
C ASP A 790 29.09 -70.26 -2.16
N LEU A 791 29.31 -71.44 -1.63
CA LEU A 791 30.10 -71.61 -0.40
C LEU A 791 31.52 -71.04 -0.59
N ALA A 792 32.13 -71.15 -1.79
CA ALA A 792 33.48 -70.61 -2.02
C ALA A 792 33.50 -69.07 -1.80
N LYS A 793 32.45 -68.35 -2.24
CA LYS A 793 32.32 -66.91 -2.05
C LYS A 793 32.03 -66.54 -0.59
N VAL A 794 31.25 -67.36 0.14
CA VAL A 794 31.02 -67.15 1.58
C VAL A 794 32.32 -67.28 2.32
N LEU A 795 33.09 -68.33 2.07
CA LEU A 795 34.37 -68.60 2.75
C LEU A 795 35.47 -67.58 2.38
N SER A 796 35.39 -67.00 1.19
CA SER A 796 36.34 -65.97 0.72
C SER A 796 36.28 -64.67 1.51
N VAL A 797 35.16 -64.44 2.24
CA VAL A 797 35.05 -63.26 3.13
C VAL A 797 36.08 -63.35 4.27
N GLU A 798 36.47 -64.54 4.73
CA GLU A 798 37.47 -64.76 5.75
C GLU A 798 38.78 -65.35 5.23
N GLN A 799 39.29 -64.84 4.13
CA GLN A 799 40.48 -65.36 3.41
C GLN A 799 41.72 -65.65 4.26
N GLN A 800 41.82 -65.08 5.45
CA GLN A 800 42.96 -65.21 6.35
C GLN A 800 42.93 -66.48 7.19
N LYS A 801 41.79 -67.24 7.24
CA LYS A 801 41.67 -68.40 8.12
C LYS A 801 42.06 -69.72 7.45
N GLY A 802 42.45 -69.64 6.16
CA GLY A 802 42.95 -70.83 5.43
C GLY A 802 41.87 -71.88 5.17
N ILE A 803 40.59 -71.50 5.08
CA ILE A 803 39.48 -72.36 4.79
C ILE A 803 38.97 -71.99 3.41
N ASP A 804 38.89 -72.91 2.49
CA ASP A 804 38.21 -72.78 1.26
C ASP A 804 37.28 -73.98 0.99
N GLY A 805 36.31 -73.80 0.09
CA GLY A 805 35.37 -74.85 -0.20
C GLY A 805 34.51 -74.66 -1.41
N THR A 806 33.78 -75.67 -1.82
CA THR A 806 32.88 -75.66 -2.92
C THR A 806 31.52 -76.23 -2.58
N GLY A 807 30.48 -75.87 -3.26
CA GLY A 807 29.12 -76.31 -3.02
C GLY A 807 28.11 -75.16 -3.06
N LEU A 808 26.84 -75.49 -3.29
CA LEU A 808 25.77 -74.56 -3.29
C LEU A 808 24.92 -74.73 -2.03
N LEU A 809 24.54 -73.59 -1.40
CA LEU A 809 23.80 -73.58 -0.17
C LEU A 809 22.41 -73.01 -0.40
N ASN A 810 21.40 -73.56 0.26
CA ASN A 810 20.07 -72.95 0.45
C ASN A 810 19.87 -72.70 1.92
N GLY A 811 19.12 -71.64 2.20
CA GLY A 811 18.86 -71.32 3.62
C GLY A 811 17.59 -70.50 3.87
N THR A 812 17.15 -70.49 5.09
CA THR A 812 16.09 -69.64 5.57
C THR A 812 16.52 -68.94 6.83
N LEU A 813 16.38 -67.63 6.87
CA LEU A 813 16.75 -66.79 7.99
C LEU A 813 15.53 -66.00 8.48
N PRO A 814 14.87 -66.43 9.54
CA PRO A 814 13.83 -65.66 10.24
C PRO A 814 14.49 -64.45 10.91
N ILE A 815 14.20 -63.28 10.42
CA ILE A 815 14.77 -62.01 10.93
C ILE A 815 13.75 -61.33 11.81
N THR A 816 14.15 -60.83 12.94
CA THR A 816 13.40 -59.96 13.83
C THR A 816 14.13 -58.65 13.98
N LEU A 817 13.50 -57.50 13.68
CA LEU A 817 14.05 -56.16 13.84
C LEU A 817 13.39 -55.49 15.04
N THR A 818 14.18 -55.06 15.98
CA THR A 818 13.77 -54.29 17.15
C THR A 818 14.45 -52.92 17.16
N ALA A 819 14.15 -52.10 18.15
CA ALA A 819 14.86 -50.81 18.32
C ALA A 819 16.38 -50.99 18.64
N ALA A 820 16.76 -52.16 19.24
CA ALA A 820 18.13 -52.48 19.58
C ALA A 820 18.94 -53.04 18.40
N GLY A 821 18.27 -53.60 17.39
CA GLY A 821 18.93 -54.13 16.20
C GLY A 821 18.19 -55.29 15.56
N ALA A 822 18.81 -55.91 14.57
CA ALA A 822 18.31 -57.08 13.89
C ALA A 822 18.81 -58.36 14.60
N SER A 823 17.97 -59.36 14.66
CA SER A 823 18.35 -60.70 15.18
C SER A 823 17.78 -61.82 14.31
N VAL A 824 18.46 -62.94 14.30
CA VAL A 824 18.03 -64.20 13.64
C VAL A 824 17.98 -65.28 14.71
N LYS A 825 16.82 -65.87 14.86
CA LYS A 825 16.65 -67.08 15.72
C LYS A 825 16.23 -68.23 14.85
N ASP A 826 16.85 -69.41 15.07
CA ASP A 826 16.55 -70.66 14.36
C ASP A 826 16.69 -70.56 12.82
N GLY A 827 17.67 -69.74 12.38
CA GLY A 827 18.07 -69.70 10.98
C GLY A 827 18.69 -71.04 10.53
N SER A 828 18.42 -71.46 9.31
CA SER A 828 19.00 -72.72 8.78
C SER A 828 19.59 -72.53 7.41
N ILE A 829 20.76 -73.11 7.18
CA ILE A 829 21.41 -73.13 5.86
C ILE A 829 21.83 -74.59 5.62
N GLU A 830 21.52 -75.08 4.45
CA GLU A 830 21.83 -76.45 4.04
C GLU A 830 22.50 -76.52 2.68
N ALA A 831 23.44 -77.39 2.49
CA ALA A 831 24.01 -77.66 1.19
C ALA A 831 23.09 -78.46 0.27
N GLN A 832 23.09 -78.08 -1.00
CA GLN A 832 22.39 -78.85 -2.03
C GLN A 832 23.16 -80.14 -2.31
N PRO A 833 22.42 -81.27 -2.63
CA PRO A 833 23.06 -82.48 -3.20
C PRO A 833 23.80 -82.20 -4.50
N PRO A 834 24.97 -82.77 -4.72
CA PRO A 834 25.61 -83.90 -3.99
C PRO A 834 26.50 -83.48 -2.84
N GLY A 835 26.51 -82.16 -2.41
CA GLY A 835 27.41 -81.59 -1.44
C GLY A 835 28.58 -80.83 -2.09
N GLY A 836 29.76 -80.87 -1.48
CA GLY A 836 30.95 -80.23 -1.98
C GLY A 836 32.21 -80.60 -1.24
N ILE A 837 33.21 -79.76 -1.39
CA ILE A 837 34.51 -79.96 -0.73
C ILE A 837 34.81 -78.84 0.21
N ILE A 838 35.28 -79.10 1.44
CA ILE A 838 35.91 -78.14 2.32
C ILE A 838 37.39 -78.52 2.45
N ARG A 839 38.25 -77.51 2.30
CA ARG A 839 39.69 -77.63 2.48
C ARG A 839 40.16 -76.65 3.54
N TYR A 840 40.84 -77.20 4.48
CA TYR A 840 41.52 -76.41 5.54
C TYR A 840 43.03 -76.49 5.35
N THR A 841 43.64 -75.39 5.06
CA THR A 841 45.09 -75.21 4.96
C THR A 841 45.54 -74.39 6.15
N ALA A 842 46.21 -75.02 7.11
CA ALA A 842 46.62 -74.27 8.27
C ALA A 842 47.58 -73.14 7.97
N THR A 843 47.28 -71.98 8.51
CA THR A 843 48.20 -70.84 8.46
C THR A 843 49.49 -71.18 9.22
N PRO A 844 50.62 -70.51 8.97
CA PRO A 844 51.91 -70.78 9.62
C PRO A 844 51.79 -70.79 11.18
N GLU A 845 50.96 -69.85 11.70
CA GLU A 845 50.72 -69.80 13.19
C GLU A 845 49.83 -70.98 13.68
N ALA A 846 48.74 -71.23 12.97
CA ALA A 846 47.86 -72.38 13.32
C ALA A 846 48.58 -73.69 13.14
N GLY A 847 49.47 -73.79 12.16
CA GLY A 847 50.31 -74.95 11.89
C GLY A 847 51.26 -75.30 13.12
N LYS A 848 51.80 -74.25 13.70
CA LYS A 848 52.62 -74.44 14.95
C LYS A 848 51.79 -74.91 16.12
N LEU A 849 50.59 -74.28 16.32
CA LEU A 849 49.68 -74.68 17.34
C LEU A 849 49.16 -76.14 17.20
N LEU A 850 48.90 -76.52 15.94
CA LEU A 850 48.49 -77.89 15.63
C LEU A 850 49.62 -78.86 15.80
N ALA A 851 50.90 -78.50 15.59
CA ALA A 851 52.08 -79.37 15.88
C ALA A 851 52.21 -79.68 17.35
N GLU A 852 51.83 -78.77 18.24
CA GLU A 852 51.89 -78.89 19.70
C GLU A 852 50.59 -79.43 20.31
N SER A 853 49.53 -79.62 19.53
CA SER A 853 48.22 -80.02 19.99
C SER A 853 48.07 -81.54 20.12
N ASP A 854 46.94 -81.98 20.72
CA ASP A 854 46.57 -83.40 20.87
C ASP A 854 46.39 -84.10 19.48
N GLN A 855 46.61 -85.43 19.45
CA GLN A 855 46.51 -86.29 18.31
C GLN A 855 45.10 -86.17 17.62
N SER A 856 44.05 -85.88 18.40
CA SER A 856 42.68 -85.72 17.96
C SER A 856 42.53 -84.45 17.09
N LEU A 857 43.13 -83.33 17.44
CA LEU A 857 43.08 -82.11 16.65
C LEU A 857 43.89 -82.19 15.37
N LYS A 858 44.99 -82.87 15.35
CA LYS A 858 45.76 -83.21 14.15
C LYS A 858 44.94 -84.08 13.17
N LEU A 859 44.19 -85.04 13.68
CA LEU A 859 43.34 -85.87 12.83
C LEU A 859 42.17 -85.07 12.21
N VAL A 860 41.61 -84.17 13.01
CA VAL A 860 40.57 -83.27 12.50
C VAL A 860 41.13 -82.33 11.38
N ALA A 861 42.28 -81.74 11.57
CA ALA A 861 42.94 -80.92 10.57
C ALA A 861 43.26 -81.74 9.27
N GLN A 862 43.79 -82.95 9.43
CA GLN A 862 44.03 -83.86 8.28
C GLN A 862 42.73 -84.29 7.60
N ALA A 863 41.64 -84.49 8.36
CA ALA A 863 40.36 -84.81 7.77
C ALA A 863 39.80 -83.62 6.93
N LEU A 864 39.99 -82.44 7.43
CA LEU A 864 39.52 -81.22 6.83
C LEU A 864 40.40 -80.75 5.62
N ASN A 865 41.59 -81.25 5.45
CA ASN A 865 42.50 -80.82 4.35
C ASN A 865 41.93 -81.11 2.96
N ASN A 866 41.10 -82.15 2.77
CA ASN A 866 40.38 -82.45 1.56
C ASN A 866 39.05 -83.15 1.88
N PHE A 867 38.15 -82.48 2.58
CA PHE A 867 36.93 -83.06 3.10
C PHE A 867 35.79 -83.00 2.12
N HIS A 868 35.39 -84.09 1.50
CA HIS A 868 34.22 -84.17 0.65
C HIS A 868 32.97 -84.39 1.52
N TYR A 869 32.15 -83.41 1.63
CA TYR A 869 30.92 -83.49 2.42
C TYR A 869 29.72 -83.81 1.50
N ASN A 870 28.80 -84.64 1.95
CA ASN A 870 27.48 -84.87 1.35
C ASN A 870 26.35 -84.23 2.15
N VAL A 871 26.60 -83.88 3.40
CA VAL A 871 25.68 -83.11 4.26
C VAL A 871 26.45 -81.92 4.87
N LEU A 872 25.96 -80.74 4.71
CA LEU A 872 26.32 -79.57 5.47
C LEU A 872 25.04 -78.89 5.90
N ARG A 873 24.80 -78.87 7.21
CA ARG A 873 23.69 -78.10 7.80
C ARG A 873 24.26 -77.14 8.81
N VAL A 874 23.82 -75.89 8.71
CA VAL A 874 24.28 -74.80 9.57
C VAL A 874 23.08 -74.14 10.24
N GLY A 875 22.97 -74.25 11.55
CA GLY A 875 22.06 -73.46 12.34
C GLY A 875 22.66 -72.03 12.51
N VAL A 876 21.86 -71.07 12.27
CA VAL A 876 22.26 -69.63 12.29
C VAL A 876 21.54 -68.95 13.44
N GLN A 877 22.30 -68.37 14.34
CA GLN A 877 21.78 -67.46 15.37
C GLN A 877 22.56 -66.14 15.25
N TYR A 878 21.84 -65.03 15.14
CA TYR A 878 22.40 -63.69 15.13
C TYR A 878 21.72 -62.87 16.20
N ARG A 879 22.52 -62.26 17.03
CA ARG A 879 22.04 -61.46 18.17
C ARG A 879 22.05 -59.97 17.86
N GLU A 880 21.22 -59.21 18.53
CA GLU A 880 21.09 -57.72 18.36
C GLU A 880 22.41 -56.98 18.64
N ASP A 881 23.33 -57.57 19.49
CA ASP A 881 24.66 -57.04 19.76
C ASP A 881 25.67 -57.31 18.63
N GLY A 882 25.24 -57.97 17.55
CA GLY A 882 26.05 -58.25 16.38
C GLY A 882 26.81 -59.55 16.44
N LEU A 883 26.62 -60.38 17.45
CA LEU A 883 27.28 -61.71 17.58
C LEU A 883 26.54 -62.72 16.67
N LEU A 884 27.21 -63.25 15.65
CA LEU A 884 26.77 -64.38 14.83
C LEU A 884 27.30 -65.67 15.45
N GLN A 885 26.42 -66.66 15.67
CA GLN A 885 26.77 -68.01 16.05
C GLN A 885 26.29 -68.97 14.97
N LEU A 886 27.21 -69.71 14.40
CA LEU A 886 26.93 -70.76 13.41
C LEU A 886 27.18 -72.14 14.03
N ALA A 887 26.16 -73.00 14.07
CA ALA A 887 26.27 -74.39 14.50
C ALA A 887 26.25 -75.27 13.22
N ALA A 888 27.43 -75.66 12.77
CA ALA A 888 27.60 -76.41 11.53
C ALA A 888 27.72 -77.91 11.81
N ARG A 889 26.89 -78.68 11.13
CA ARG A 889 27.00 -80.13 11.08
C ARG A 889 27.41 -80.53 9.65
N LEU A 890 28.58 -81.18 9.54
CA LEU A 890 29.11 -81.74 8.35
C LEU A 890 29.20 -83.24 8.41
N GLU A 891 28.80 -83.89 7.33
CA GLU A 891 28.92 -85.33 7.16
C GLU A 891 29.59 -85.56 5.83
N GLY A 892 30.66 -86.46 5.83
CA GLY A 892 31.39 -86.69 4.56
C GLY A 892 32.61 -87.56 4.84
N LYS A 893 33.55 -87.51 3.95
CA LYS A 893 34.78 -88.28 3.97
C LYS A 893 35.95 -87.52 3.36
N ASN A 894 37.14 -87.77 3.81
CA ASN A 894 38.36 -87.35 3.15
C ASN A 894 38.86 -88.51 2.28
N PRO A 895 38.85 -88.36 0.88
CA PRO A 895 39.25 -89.46 0.01
C PRO A 895 40.71 -89.85 0.13
N ASP A 896 41.62 -88.98 0.66
CA ASP A 896 43.04 -89.18 0.79
C ASP A 896 43.36 -90.07 2.13
N MET A 897 42.37 -90.23 2.97
CA MET A 897 42.50 -91.06 4.19
C MET A 897 41.98 -92.46 3.93
N LYS A 898 42.92 -93.38 3.63
CA LYS A 898 42.57 -94.84 3.40
C LYS A 898 41.92 -95.50 4.61
N LYS A 899 40.77 -96.15 4.38
CA LYS A 899 40.02 -96.92 5.39
C LYS A 899 39.34 -96.16 6.53
N THR A 900 38.97 -94.84 6.30
CA THR A 900 38.27 -94.06 7.31
C THR A 900 36.75 -94.15 7.08
N PRO A 901 35.95 -94.35 8.13
CA PRO A 901 34.48 -94.35 8.04
C PRO A 901 34.01 -92.91 7.77
N PRO A 902 32.77 -92.67 7.35
CA PRO A 902 32.23 -91.38 7.25
C PRO A 902 32.47 -90.56 8.54
N ILE A 903 32.91 -89.30 8.39
CA ILE A 903 33.26 -88.43 9.51
C ILE A 903 32.12 -87.42 9.64
N HIS A 904 31.68 -87.29 10.94
CA HIS A 904 30.67 -86.23 11.30
C HIS A 904 31.38 -85.19 12.14
N PHE A 905 31.29 -83.89 11.66
CA PHE A 905 31.80 -82.77 12.39
C PHE A 905 30.64 -81.98 12.96
N ASN A 906 30.69 -81.55 14.20
CA ASN A 906 29.88 -80.52 14.78
C ASN A 906 30.75 -79.32 15.14
N LEU A 907 30.61 -78.23 14.46
CA LEU A 907 31.46 -77.03 14.58
C LEU A 907 30.60 -75.88 15.04
N THR A 908 31.09 -75.14 15.98
CA THR A 908 30.47 -73.89 16.39
C THR A 908 31.45 -72.77 16.07
N VAL A 909 30.98 -71.81 15.17
CA VAL A 909 31.76 -70.64 14.82
C VAL A 909 31.03 -69.41 15.43
N GLN A 910 31.77 -68.55 16.05
CA GLN A 910 31.27 -67.28 16.55
C GLN A 910 32.04 -66.14 15.93
N GLU A 911 31.33 -65.13 15.43
CA GLU A 911 31.90 -63.99 14.76
C GLU A 911 31.15 -62.72 15.12
N ASN A 912 31.84 -61.62 15.28
CA ASN A 912 31.24 -60.33 15.47
C ASN A 912 31.07 -59.66 14.09
N ILE A 913 29.87 -59.69 13.56
CA ILE A 913 29.58 -59.22 12.20
C ILE A 913 29.89 -57.76 12.03
N PRO A 914 29.49 -56.81 12.91
CA PRO A 914 29.87 -55.43 12.81
C PRO A 914 31.38 -55.21 12.71
N ALA A 915 32.18 -55.89 13.54
CA ALA A 915 33.63 -55.78 13.53
C ALA A 915 34.22 -56.36 12.21
N LEU A 916 33.70 -57.50 11.77
CA LEU A 916 34.08 -58.12 10.49
C LEU A 916 33.82 -57.21 9.33
N LEU A 917 32.60 -56.66 9.23
CA LEU A 917 32.21 -55.74 8.14
C LEU A 917 33.05 -54.47 8.16
N LYS A 918 33.40 -53.93 9.31
CA LYS A 918 34.26 -52.79 9.47
C LYS A 918 35.67 -53.06 8.91
N THR A 919 36.22 -54.23 9.27
CA THR A 919 37.53 -54.65 8.76
C THR A 919 37.52 -54.81 7.21
N LEU A 920 36.51 -55.44 6.66
CA LEU A 920 36.38 -55.62 5.20
C LEU A 920 36.29 -54.31 4.45
N ARG A 921 35.53 -53.36 4.99
CA ARG A 921 35.46 -51.99 4.41
C ARG A 921 36.83 -51.32 4.40
N THR A 922 37.55 -51.38 5.53
CA THR A 922 38.89 -50.77 5.63
C THR A 922 39.84 -51.34 4.61
N VAL A 923 39.81 -52.65 4.37
CA VAL A 923 40.64 -53.32 3.34
C VAL A 923 40.26 -52.90 1.96
N GLN A 924 38.93 -52.76 1.65
CA GLN A 924 38.45 -52.28 0.35
C GLN A 924 38.86 -50.82 0.08
N ASP A 925 38.70 -49.91 1.08
CA ASP A 925 39.13 -48.51 0.96
C ASP A 925 40.64 -48.36 0.73
N ILE A 926 41.47 -49.17 1.37
CA ILE A 926 42.90 -49.23 1.13
C ILE A 926 43.19 -49.75 -0.28
N GLY A 927 42.48 -50.79 -0.73
CA GLY A 927 42.61 -51.34 -2.07
C GLY A 927 42.25 -50.34 -3.19
N GLU A 928 41.17 -49.62 -3.02
CA GLU A 928 40.78 -48.59 -3.97
C GLU A 928 41.73 -47.38 -3.97
N SER A 929 42.22 -46.96 -2.78
CA SER A 929 43.18 -45.85 -2.67
C SER A 929 44.55 -46.23 -3.34
N LEU A 930 44.98 -47.51 -3.22
CA LEU A 930 46.15 -48.04 -3.91
C LEU A 930 45.93 -48.11 -5.43
N LYS A 931 44.78 -48.61 -5.93
CA LYS A 931 44.44 -48.58 -7.34
C LYS A 931 44.43 -47.18 -7.93
N GLN A 932 43.90 -46.19 -7.21
CA GLN A 932 43.92 -44.80 -7.66
C GLN A 932 45.31 -44.17 -7.67
N ARG A 933 46.20 -44.59 -6.77
CA ARG A 933 47.63 -44.19 -6.81
C ARG A 933 48.41 -44.83 -7.95
N VAL A 934 48.17 -46.12 -8.26
CA VAL A 934 48.81 -46.85 -9.36
C VAL A 934 48.28 -46.35 -10.71
N GLN A 935 47.00 -45.81 -10.82
CA GLN A 935 46.48 -45.21 -12.04
C GLN A 935 46.90 -43.74 -12.23
N LYS A 936 47.48 -43.09 -11.18
CA LYS A 936 47.96 -41.70 -11.27
C LYS A 936 49.50 -41.60 -11.40
N GLY A 937 50.28 -42.71 -11.31
CA GLY A 937 51.67 -42.85 -11.63
C GLY A 937 51.80 -43.53 -12.98
#